data_8d92b166e541f6578c9b230fa96509f0
#
_entry.id   8d92b166e541f6578c9b230fa96509f0
#
_cell.length_a   1.000
_cell.length_b   1.000
_cell.length_c   1.000
_cell.angle_alpha   90.00
_cell.angle_beta   90.00
_cell.angle_gamma   90.00
#
_symmetry.space_group_name_H-M   'P 1'
#
loop_
_entity.id
_entity.type
_entity.pdbx_description
1 polymer ?
#
loop_
_entity_poly.entity_id
_entity_poly.type
_entity_poly.pdbx_seq_one_letter_code
_entity_poly.pdbx_strand_id
1 'polypeptide(L)'
;MPRKPISLFPRNRLCRALCVTGLMALPATALAENAKEEQIVVTATQTKHTALSAPASVSVVTRAELEKMAVNDVSDAVKKLPGINLNPSTTYGRKEIKIRGMKSDYTLLLINGRRINARETLASNMGNDFDLSTIPTSAIDRIEVIRGPMSSLYGADALGGVVNVILRQPGENATGEIGYGFEAPTEGDGGERNRLSGYVSGPLLENSLLGSLIVDGGKRDAWRTEQSVNQNTDALEARDTFNVLGNLIWLIDGRQNIEFDATYAKDDRDVLWNNYGTAAHNVQKMERLGLGLTHSGNWDDFDSRLRYYFENIDLMDNSQLNGGRADITQDNHTLDGQLSGYLGDHLLTGGGEYRLTSLKHSMNMPDGGVDVSQGALFLQDEFKLGELALTLGGRVDSHETYGTEFSPRAYATYSLTDNWVVKGGVSKAFKAPTIAQFSEGYAVAACRGRCKTVGNPDLKAETAVSYELGTAYEAERFGAGVTLFNNDIKDMIQVQTWDRVATRLTYENVNKARIRGIETSVWIDLTESLNWTANWTIVDAEDRDTKMRLKQTPKNTVNTQFSWQALDNFSTYVAYQYTGNQYLFDKEVSKTSGFNTVDIGATYTPVKNVDLKLGVTNLTNEKRDYIATSNDYFLSGRTVYGGIGYKF
;
A
#
# COMPACT_ATOMS: atom_id res chain seq x y z
N MET A 1 -58.26 21.12 -32.71
CA MET A 1 -57.92 20.18 -33.81
C MET A 1 -56.67 20.70 -34.53
N PRO A 2 -55.64 19.92 -34.90
CA PRO A 2 -55.43 18.47 -34.67
C PRO A 2 -54.02 18.11 -34.14
N ARG A 3 -53.98 16.94 -33.53
CA ARG A 3 -53.04 15.80 -33.64
C ARG A 3 -51.52 15.96 -33.37
N LYS A 4 -51.12 15.23 -32.30
CA LYS A 4 -49.75 14.75 -32.01
C LYS A 4 -49.21 13.86 -33.15
N PRO A 5 -47.88 13.69 -33.22
CA PRO A 5 -47.36 12.34 -33.39
C PRO A 5 -46.52 11.85 -32.22
N ILE A 6 -46.68 10.57 -32.01
CA ILE A 6 -46.00 9.62 -31.12
C ILE A 6 -44.58 9.42 -31.66
N SER A 7 -43.57 9.47 -30.78
CA SER A 7 -42.26 8.90 -31.07
C SER A 7 -41.98 7.73 -30.11
N LEU A 8 -41.82 6.57 -30.69
CA LEU A 8 -41.48 5.30 -30.11
C LEU A 8 -39.99 5.29 -29.69
N PHE A 9 -39.73 4.96 -28.46
CA PHE A 9 -38.41 4.55 -27.98
C PHE A 9 -38.20 3.05 -28.27
N PRO A 10 -37.03 2.62 -28.77
CA PRO A 10 -36.66 1.23 -28.73
C PRO A 10 -36.01 0.91 -27.37
N ARG A 11 -36.65 0.01 -26.63
CA ARG A 11 -36.08 -0.69 -25.48
C ARG A 11 -34.99 -1.63 -25.97
N ASN A 12 -33.74 -1.37 -25.63
CA ASN A 12 -32.66 -2.34 -25.77
C ASN A 12 -32.85 -3.46 -24.73
N ARG A 13 -33.32 -4.59 -25.22
CA ARG A 13 -33.24 -5.89 -24.56
C ARG A 13 -31.90 -6.52 -24.93
N LEU A 14 -30.94 -6.52 -24.00
CA LEU A 14 -29.77 -7.41 -24.07
C LEU A 14 -29.30 -7.71 -22.65
N CYS A 15 -30.05 -8.59 -21.99
CA CYS A 15 -29.62 -9.24 -20.75
C CYS A 15 -30.52 -10.47 -20.52
N ARG A 16 -30.42 -11.45 -21.40
CA ARG A 16 -30.91 -12.81 -21.20
C ARG A 16 -30.26 -13.71 -22.24
N ALA A 17 -29.15 -14.33 -21.87
CA ALA A 17 -28.72 -15.65 -22.35
C ALA A 17 -27.30 -15.91 -21.86
N LEU A 18 -27.18 -16.75 -20.85
CA LEU A 18 -26.06 -17.66 -20.64
C LEU A 18 -26.37 -18.52 -19.41
N CYS A 19 -27.37 -19.36 -19.56
CA CYS A 19 -27.47 -20.61 -18.83
C CYS A 19 -27.49 -21.72 -19.90
N VAL A 20 -26.35 -22.31 -20.15
CA VAL A 20 -26.28 -23.59 -20.86
C VAL A 20 -25.49 -24.56 -19.97
N THR A 21 -26.22 -25.42 -19.32
CA THR A 21 -25.73 -26.65 -18.69
C THR A 21 -25.34 -27.65 -19.76
N GLY A 22 -24.02 -27.92 -19.84
CA GLY A 22 -23.47 -29.02 -20.63
C GLY A 22 -22.52 -29.83 -19.76
N LEU A 23 -23.02 -30.86 -19.07
CA LEU A 23 -22.17 -31.90 -18.47
C LEU A 23 -21.53 -32.70 -19.61
N MET A 24 -20.21 -32.52 -19.81
CA MET A 24 -19.40 -33.50 -20.56
C MET A 24 -18.51 -34.24 -19.55
N ALA A 25 -18.71 -35.54 -19.45
CA ALA A 25 -17.84 -36.46 -18.75
C ALA A 25 -16.49 -36.56 -19.51
N LEU A 26 -15.42 -36.13 -18.88
CA LEU A 26 -14.03 -36.32 -19.36
C LEU A 26 -13.39 -37.47 -18.59
N PRO A 27 -12.52 -38.29 -19.25
CA PRO A 27 -11.85 -39.42 -18.62
C PRO A 27 -10.80 -38.93 -17.60
N ALA A 28 -10.77 -39.58 -16.45
CA ALA A 28 -9.76 -39.36 -15.42
C ALA A 28 -8.39 -39.87 -15.92
N THR A 29 -7.54 -38.95 -16.34
CA THR A 29 -6.10 -39.19 -16.47
C THR A 29 -5.45 -38.80 -15.14
N ALA A 30 -4.59 -39.70 -14.64
CA ALA A 30 -3.81 -39.47 -13.42
C ALA A 30 -2.96 -38.20 -13.58
N LEU A 31 -3.27 -37.18 -12.79
CA LEU A 31 -2.57 -35.91 -12.75
C LEU A 31 -1.40 -36.01 -11.78
N ALA A 32 -0.22 -35.63 -12.26
CA ALA A 32 0.90 -35.33 -11.37
C ALA A 32 0.53 -34.15 -10.49
N GLU A 33 0.56 -34.37 -9.19
CA GLU A 33 0.21 -33.42 -8.14
C GLU A 33 1.25 -32.28 -8.13
N ASN A 34 0.98 -31.20 -8.87
CA ASN A 34 1.64 -29.92 -8.65
C ASN A 34 0.94 -29.27 -7.46
N ALA A 35 1.34 -29.63 -6.25
CA ALA A 35 0.91 -28.95 -5.05
C ALA A 35 1.23 -27.45 -5.20
N LYS A 36 0.19 -26.61 -5.18
CA LYS A 36 0.36 -25.17 -5.15
C LYS A 36 1.14 -24.82 -3.89
N GLU A 37 2.27 -24.14 -4.03
CA GLU A 37 3.12 -23.77 -2.90
C GLU A 37 2.29 -22.94 -1.91
N GLU A 38 2.20 -23.42 -0.66
CA GLU A 38 1.37 -22.81 0.37
C GLU A 38 1.93 -21.43 0.72
N GLN A 39 1.15 -20.38 0.48
CA GLN A 39 1.60 -19.00 0.69
C GLN A 39 1.72 -18.69 2.19
N ILE A 40 2.94 -18.63 2.68
CA ILE A 40 3.24 -18.29 4.06
C ILE A 40 3.14 -16.78 4.26
N VAL A 41 2.40 -16.38 5.28
CA VAL A 41 2.20 -15.00 5.74
C VAL A 41 2.75 -14.86 7.15
N VAL A 42 3.52 -13.82 7.41
CA VAL A 42 4.09 -13.55 8.73
C VAL A 42 3.50 -12.26 9.35
N THR A 43 3.09 -11.32 8.52
CA THR A 43 2.69 -9.98 8.97
C THR A 43 1.47 -9.97 9.90
N ALA A 44 0.56 -10.96 9.80
CA ALA A 44 -0.68 -10.96 10.58
C ALA A 44 -0.49 -11.19 12.10
N THR A 45 0.54 -11.93 12.48
CA THR A 45 0.80 -12.36 13.88
C THR A 45 2.26 -12.24 14.28
N GLN A 46 3.15 -11.90 13.34
CA GLN A 46 4.61 -12.02 13.44
C GLN A 46 5.10 -13.47 13.61
N THR A 47 4.20 -14.43 13.35
CA THR A 47 4.44 -15.88 13.31
C THR A 47 3.99 -16.41 11.93
N LYS A 48 4.43 -17.62 11.56
CA LYS A 48 4.13 -18.18 10.23
C LYS A 48 2.71 -18.75 10.17
N HIS A 49 1.92 -18.28 9.20
CA HIS A 49 0.58 -18.78 8.89
C HIS A 49 0.40 -18.94 7.38
N THR A 50 -0.58 -19.72 6.96
CA THR A 50 -1.10 -19.65 5.60
C THR A 50 -2.11 -18.49 5.47
N ALA A 51 -2.42 -18.04 4.28
CA ALA A 51 -3.45 -17.01 4.08
C ALA A 51 -4.82 -17.46 4.62
N LEU A 52 -5.11 -18.75 4.55
CA LEU A 52 -6.35 -19.35 5.07
C LEU A 52 -6.40 -19.35 6.59
N SER A 53 -5.31 -19.77 7.28
CA SER A 53 -5.26 -19.89 8.74
C SER A 53 -4.96 -18.55 9.45
N ALA A 54 -4.44 -17.56 8.76
CA ALA A 54 -4.10 -16.27 9.36
C ALA A 54 -5.31 -15.60 10.02
N PRO A 55 -5.15 -15.12 11.28
CA PRO A 55 -6.24 -14.46 12.02
C PRO A 55 -6.44 -13.01 11.55
N ALA A 56 -6.60 -12.80 10.25
CA ALA A 56 -6.85 -11.52 9.60
C ALA A 56 -7.35 -11.73 8.17
N SER A 57 -7.85 -10.66 7.53
CA SER A 57 -8.06 -10.60 6.09
C SER A 57 -6.74 -10.30 5.39
N VAL A 58 -6.10 -11.30 4.82
CA VAL A 58 -4.78 -11.21 4.20
C VAL A 58 -4.87 -11.41 2.69
N SER A 59 -4.02 -10.71 1.95
CA SER A 59 -3.71 -10.97 0.53
C SER A 59 -2.20 -10.93 0.33
N VAL A 60 -1.71 -11.79 -0.52
CA VAL A 60 -0.29 -11.87 -0.90
C VAL A 60 -0.18 -11.64 -2.39
N VAL A 61 0.80 -10.83 -2.81
CA VAL A 61 1.25 -10.72 -4.20
C VAL A 61 2.63 -11.34 -4.28
N THR A 62 2.75 -12.43 -4.99
CA THR A 62 3.98 -13.21 -5.10
C THR A 62 4.94 -12.62 -6.15
N ARG A 63 6.22 -13.00 -6.09
CA ARG A 63 7.22 -12.66 -7.12
C ARG A 63 6.75 -13.09 -8.52
N ALA A 64 6.22 -14.30 -8.66
CA ALA A 64 5.73 -14.84 -9.92
C ALA A 64 4.58 -14.01 -10.51
N GLU A 65 3.71 -13.45 -9.68
CA GLU A 65 2.65 -12.54 -10.12
C GLU A 65 3.22 -11.17 -10.50
N LEU A 66 4.16 -10.61 -9.72
CA LEU A 66 4.83 -9.35 -10.04
C LEU A 66 5.56 -9.41 -11.39
N GLU A 67 6.19 -10.53 -11.69
CA GLU A 67 6.90 -10.73 -12.97
C GLU A 67 5.96 -10.77 -14.18
N LYS A 68 4.69 -11.14 -14.01
CA LYS A 68 3.69 -11.20 -15.09
C LYS A 68 2.91 -9.89 -15.28
N MET A 69 2.98 -8.96 -14.34
CA MET A 69 2.22 -7.70 -14.38
C MET A 69 3.08 -6.52 -14.85
N ALA A 70 2.41 -5.46 -15.35
CA ALA A 70 3.00 -4.13 -15.50
C ALA A 70 3.03 -3.44 -14.14
N VAL A 71 4.16 -3.53 -13.45
CA VAL A 71 4.32 -3.00 -12.09
C VAL A 71 5.49 -2.03 -12.04
N ASN A 72 5.23 -0.79 -11.69
CA ASN A 72 6.22 0.28 -11.56
C ASN A 72 6.67 0.49 -10.12
N ASP A 73 5.73 0.35 -9.19
CA ASP A 73 5.94 0.53 -7.77
C ASP A 73 5.00 -0.41 -6.98
N VAL A 74 5.11 -0.39 -5.67
CA VAL A 74 4.29 -1.21 -4.76
C VAL A 74 2.80 -0.93 -4.94
N SER A 75 2.40 0.32 -5.26
CA SER A 75 1.00 0.65 -5.46
C SER A 75 0.38 -0.08 -6.65
N ASP A 76 1.11 -0.15 -7.77
CA ASP A 76 0.64 -0.90 -8.96
C ASP A 76 0.49 -2.39 -8.68
N ALA A 77 1.36 -2.96 -7.84
CA ALA A 77 1.31 -4.36 -7.45
C ALA A 77 0.04 -4.70 -6.66
N VAL A 78 -0.40 -3.81 -5.77
CA VAL A 78 -1.52 -4.08 -4.86
C VAL A 78 -2.87 -3.55 -5.35
N LYS A 79 -2.92 -2.73 -6.41
CA LYS A 79 -4.14 -2.04 -6.88
C LYS A 79 -5.34 -2.95 -7.19
N LYS A 80 -5.07 -4.20 -7.55
CA LYS A 80 -6.10 -5.19 -7.92
C LYS A 80 -6.55 -6.06 -6.74
N LEU A 81 -6.00 -5.87 -5.54
CA LEU A 81 -6.40 -6.63 -4.35
C LEU A 81 -7.76 -6.16 -3.81
N PRO A 82 -8.54 -7.06 -3.16
CA PRO A 82 -9.79 -6.67 -2.50
C PRO A 82 -9.55 -5.55 -1.48
N GLY A 83 -10.49 -4.61 -1.38
CA GLY A 83 -10.43 -3.52 -0.40
C GLY A 83 -9.36 -2.47 -0.64
N ILE A 84 -8.54 -2.60 -1.68
CA ILE A 84 -7.53 -1.60 -2.05
C ILE A 84 -8.09 -0.63 -3.08
N ASN A 85 -7.82 0.64 -2.85
CA ASN A 85 -8.13 1.70 -3.79
C ASN A 85 -6.92 2.60 -3.98
N LEU A 86 -6.55 2.82 -5.24
CA LEU A 86 -5.56 3.82 -5.61
C LEU A 86 -6.29 5.01 -6.19
N ASN A 87 -6.24 6.10 -5.48
CA ASN A 87 -6.59 7.38 -6.07
C ASN A 87 -5.31 8.19 -6.23
N PRO A 88 -5.05 8.75 -7.41
CA PRO A 88 -4.07 9.79 -7.51
C PRO A 88 -4.44 10.92 -6.56
N SER A 89 -3.47 11.44 -5.83
CA SER A 89 -3.64 12.66 -5.05
C SER A 89 -4.06 13.80 -6.00
N THR A 90 -4.91 14.68 -5.51
CA THR A 90 -5.23 15.93 -6.23
C THR A 90 -4.02 16.86 -6.35
N THR A 91 -2.93 16.53 -5.67
CA THR A 91 -1.67 17.25 -5.70
C THR A 91 -0.65 16.44 -6.49
N TYR A 92 -0.16 16.97 -7.61
CA TYR A 92 0.92 16.43 -8.45
C TYR A 92 0.66 15.05 -9.09
N GLY A 93 -0.58 14.52 -9.02
CA GLY A 93 -0.95 13.22 -9.59
C GLY A 93 -0.36 11.99 -8.88
N ARG A 94 0.13 12.15 -7.65
CA ARG A 94 0.75 11.07 -6.86
C ARG A 94 -0.23 10.00 -6.47
N LYS A 95 0.24 8.75 -6.45
CA LYS A 95 -0.57 7.59 -6.07
C LYS A 95 -0.55 7.40 -4.55
N GLU A 96 -1.70 7.06 -3.99
CA GLU A 96 -1.87 6.75 -2.57
C GLU A 96 -2.56 5.40 -2.39
N ILE A 97 -2.01 4.54 -1.54
CA ILE A 97 -2.68 3.30 -1.16
C ILE A 97 -3.68 3.59 -0.05
N LYS A 98 -4.95 3.30 -0.32
CA LYS A 98 -6.06 3.38 0.63
C LYS A 98 -6.67 2.01 0.85
N ILE A 99 -6.79 1.59 2.10
CA ILE A 99 -7.38 0.30 2.48
C ILE A 99 -8.82 0.55 2.98
N ARG A 100 -9.81 -0.17 2.41
CA ARG A 100 -11.24 -0.07 2.81
C ARG A 100 -11.80 1.35 2.79
N GLY A 101 -11.27 2.23 1.93
CA GLY A 101 -11.71 3.63 1.83
C GLY A 101 -11.20 4.56 2.92
N MET A 102 -10.30 4.12 3.80
CA MET A 102 -9.62 4.96 4.76
C MET A 102 -8.56 5.82 4.09
N LYS A 103 -8.15 6.93 4.71
CA LYS A 103 -7.07 7.77 4.19
C LYS A 103 -5.75 7.00 4.11
N SER A 104 -4.85 7.42 3.23
CA SER A 104 -3.54 6.78 3.05
C SER A 104 -2.66 6.81 4.30
N ASP A 105 -2.80 7.82 5.14
CA ASP A 105 -2.10 7.94 6.42
C ASP A 105 -2.62 6.99 7.53
N TYR A 106 -3.65 6.18 7.24
CA TYR A 106 -4.08 5.05 8.07
C TYR A 106 -3.54 3.70 7.57
N THR A 107 -2.71 3.71 6.51
CA THR A 107 -2.05 2.52 5.96
C THR A 107 -0.59 2.54 6.35
N LEU A 108 -0.18 1.58 7.18
CA LEU A 108 1.21 1.42 7.56
C LEU A 108 1.99 0.68 6.48
N LEU A 109 3.12 1.26 6.07
CA LEU A 109 4.06 0.63 5.14
C LEU A 109 5.23 0.04 5.91
N LEU A 110 5.59 -1.19 5.55
CA LEU A 110 6.72 -1.92 6.14
C LEU A 110 7.63 -2.47 5.03
N ILE A 111 8.93 -2.57 5.32
CA ILE A 111 9.92 -3.36 4.57
C ILE A 111 10.50 -4.41 5.54
N ASN A 112 10.33 -5.71 5.23
CA ASN A 112 10.77 -6.80 6.11
C ASN A 112 10.26 -6.64 7.55
N GLY A 113 9.03 -6.14 7.72
CA GLY A 113 8.43 -5.86 9.04
C GLY A 113 8.99 -4.62 9.75
N ARG A 114 9.85 -3.81 9.12
CA ARG A 114 10.31 -2.52 9.63
C ARG A 114 9.46 -1.39 9.08
N ARG A 115 9.05 -0.50 9.94
CA ARG A 115 8.32 0.70 9.53
C ARG A 115 9.19 1.59 8.66
N ILE A 116 8.63 2.06 7.55
CA ILE A 116 9.16 3.15 6.76
C ILE A 116 8.21 4.33 6.84
N ASN A 117 8.72 5.52 7.04
CA ASN A 117 7.85 6.66 7.26
C ASN A 117 8.54 7.99 6.96
N ALA A 118 8.22 8.58 5.80
CA ALA A 118 8.57 9.97 5.46
C ALA A 118 7.45 10.96 5.83
N ARG A 119 6.48 10.55 6.62
CA ARG A 119 5.24 11.30 6.89
C ARG A 119 5.49 12.63 7.59
N GLU A 120 6.50 12.70 8.46
CA GLU A 120 6.81 13.91 9.21
C GLU A 120 7.52 14.96 8.33
N THR A 121 8.19 14.54 7.24
CA THR A 121 8.86 15.44 6.29
C THR A 121 7.90 16.13 5.33
N LEU A 122 6.70 15.58 5.13
CA LEU A 122 5.78 16.02 4.10
C LEU A 122 4.60 16.79 4.71
N ALA A 123 4.17 17.84 4.01
CA ALA A 123 2.89 18.46 4.33
C ALA A 123 1.75 17.44 4.21
N SER A 124 0.74 17.58 5.07
CA SER A 124 -0.33 16.62 5.36
C SER A 124 -1.17 16.09 4.18
N ASN A 125 -0.88 16.48 2.95
CA ASN A 125 -1.65 16.11 1.75
C ASN A 125 -0.85 15.28 0.73
N MET A 126 0.36 14.84 1.06
CA MET A 126 1.26 14.16 0.12
C MET A 126 1.15 12.63 0.15
N GLY A 127 0.40 12.07 1.10
CA GLY A 127 0.20 10.63 1.22
C GLY A 127 1.48 9.84 1.48
N ASN A 128 1.49 8.56 1.08
CA ASN A 128 2.61 7.63 1.27
C ASN A 128 3.43 7.39 -0.03
N ASP A 129 3.32 8.27 -1.01
CA ASP A 129 3.93 8.06 -2.34
C ASP A 129 5.46 8.08 -2.33
N PHE A 130 6.08 8.93 -1.49
CA PHE A 130 7.55 8.92 -1.36
C PHE A 130 8.06 7.62 -0.76
N ASP A 131 7.36 7.03 0.20
CA ASP A 131 7.73 5.75 0.78
C ASP A 131 7.65 4.62 -0.26
N LEU A 132 6.57 4.60 -1.05
CA LEU A 132 6.37 3.61 -2.12
C LEU A 132 7.43 3.66 -3.19
N SER A 133 7.98 4.84 -3.46
CA SER A 133 8.95 5.08 -4.52
C SER A 133 10.35 4.59 -4.23
N THR A 134 10.69 4.41 -2.96
CA THR A 134 12.02 3.96 -2.53
C THR A 134 12.19 2.44 -2.59
N ILE A 135 11.15 1.71 -2.98
CA ILE A 135 11.17 0.25 -3.04
C ILE A 135 11.18 -0.21 -4.49
N PRO A 136 12.33 -0.63 -5.04
CA PRO A 136 12.40 -1.17 -6.39
C PRO A 136 11.59 -2.47 -6.50
N THR A 137 10.77 -2.61 -7.54
CA THR A 137 10.00 -3.85 -7.76
C THR A 137 10.87 -5.07 -8.02
N SER A 138 12.09 -4.88 -8.53
CA SER A 138 13.11 -5.92 -8.69
C SER A 138 13.61 -6.50 -7.36
N ALA A 139 13.52 -5.72 -6.28
CA ALA A 139 13.91 -6.13 -4.93
C ALA A 139 12.86 -6.98 -4.21
N ILE A 140 11.62 -6.99 -4.69
CA ILE A 140 10.48 -7.58 -3.98
C ILE A 140 10.41 -9.08 -4.19
N ASP A 141 10.36 -9.85 -3.10
CA ASP A 141 10.00 -11.26 -3.09
C ASP A 141 8.47 -11.43 -3.10
N ARG A 142 7.79 -10.79 -2.17
CA ARG A 142 6.34 -10.75 -2.08
C ARG A 142 5.85 -9.51 -1.35
N ILE A 143 4.57 -9.20 -1.51
CA ILE A 143 3.91 -8.15 -0.75
C ILE A 143 2.75 -8.77 0.03
N GLU A 144 2.77 -8.62 1.35
CA GLU A 144 1.70 -9.05 2.24
C GLU A 144 0.84 -7.85 2.60
N VAL A 145 -0.47 -7.92 2.31
CA VAL A 145 -1.42 -6.87 2.63
C VAL A 145 -2.43 -7.38 3.63
N ILE A 146 -2.46 -6.75 4.81
CA ILE A 146 -3.44 -7.03 5.84
C ILE A 146 -4.44 -5.89 5.87
N ARG A 147 -5.71 -6.23 5.79
CA ARG A 147 -6.82 -5.28 5.87
C ARG A 147 -7.43 -5.32 7.26
N GLY A 148 -7.63 -4.14 7.83
CA GLY A 148 -8.12 -3.96 9.19
C GLY A 148 -7.02 -3.61 10.20
N PRO A 149 -7.40 -3.22 11.41
CA PRO A 149 -6.49 -2.68 12.42
C PRO A 149 -5.42 -3.66 12.89
N MET A 150 -4.18 -3.20 12.90
CA MET A 150 -3.00 -3.98 13.33
C MET A 150 -2.16 -3.26 14.40
N SER A 151 -2.73 -2.26 15.08
CA SER A 151 -2.00 -1.52 16.12
C SER A 151 -1.60 -2.38 17.32
N SER A 152 -2.25 -3.52 17.55
CA SER A 152 -1.85 -4.48 18.60
C SER A 152 -0.46 -5.10 18.40
N LEU A 153 0.09 -5.05 17.19
CA LEU A 153 1.44 -5.53 16.87
C LEU A 153 2.36 -4.41 16.42
N TYR A 154 1.85 -3.49 15.62
CA TYR A 154 2.66 -2.49 14.92
C TYR A 154 2.49 -1.06 15.47
N GLY A 155 1.60 -0.84 16.46
CA GLY A 155 1.38 0.47 17.07
C GLY A 155 0.64 1.45 16.14
N ALA A 156 1.00 2.72 16.23
CA ALA A 156 0.33 3.81 15.50
C ALA A 156 0.27 3.60 13.98
N ASP A 157 -0.73 4.24 13.34
CA ASP A 157 -0.90 4.37 11.90
C ASP A 157 -1.40 3.11 11.16
N ALA A 158 -1.61 1.99 11.87
CA ALA A 158 -2.14 0.75 11.32
C ALA A 158 -3.66 0.61 11.54
N LEU A 159 -4.44 1.71 11.34
CA LEU A 159 -5.89 1.69 11.48
C LEU A 159 -6.58 0.98 10.31
N GLY A 160 -6.17 1.30 9.10
CA GLY A 160 -6.73 0.74 7.86
C GLY A 160 -6.15 -0.61 7.52
N GLY A 161 -4.89 -0.80 7.86
CA GLY A 161 -4.14 -2.02 7.60
C GLY A 161 -2.65 -1.80 7.43
N VAL A 162 -2.00 -2.85 6.96
CA VAL A 162 -0.54 -2.91 6.76
C VAL A 162 -0.24 -3.40 5.36
N VAL A 163 0.69 -2.75 4.69
CA VAL A 163 1.34 -3.25 3.47
C VAL A 163 2.80 -3.54 3.82
N ASN A 164 3.16 -4.81 3.88
CA ASN A 164 4.52 -5.24 4.18
C ASN A 164 5.20 -5.78 2.93
N VAL A 165 6.24 -5.12 2.50
CA VAL A 165 7.06 -5.53 1.37
C VAL A 165 8.19 -6.41 1.90
N ILE A 166 8.17 -7.68 1.51
CA ILE A 166 9.22 -8.62 1.84
C ILE A 166 10.23 -8.59 0.69
N LEU A 167 11.48 -8.28 1.01
CA LEU A 167 12.56 -8.22 0.04
C LEU A 167 13.16 -9.61 -0.20
N ARG A 168 13.72 -9.79 -1.40
CA ARG A 168 14.48 -10.98 -1.77
C ARG A 168 15.66 -11.15 -0.81
N GLN A 169 15.78 -12.33 -0.26
CA GLN A 169 16.90 -12.69 0.62
C GLN A 169 18.01 -13.37 -0.17
N PRO A 170 19.28 -13.16 0.18
CA PRO A 170 20.38 -13.88 -0.46
C PRO A 170 20.29 -15.38 -0.17
N GLY A 171 20.45 -16.19 -1.21
CA GLY A 171 20.43 -17.67 -1.12
C GLY A 171 21.83 -18.28 -1.21
N GLU A 172 21.89 -19.60 -1.08
CA GLU A 172 23.14 -20.39 -1.17
C GLU A 172 23.68 -20.49 -2.59
N ASN A 173 22.85 -20.22 -3.60
CA ASN A 173 23.25 -20.24 -5.01
C ASN A 173 23.46 -18.81 -5.53
N ALA A 174 24.52 -18.62 -6.32
CA ALA A 174 24.73 -17.37 -7.02
C ALA A 174 23.65 -17.19 -8.10
N THR A 175 22.92 -16.08 -8.04
CA THR A 175 21.89 -15.72 -9.01
C THR A 175 21.96 -14.24 -9.31
N GLY A 176 21.52 -13.86 -10.50
CA GLY A 176 21.45 -12.47 -10.88
C GLY A 176 20.35 -12.19 -11.90
N GLU A 177 19.99 -10.91 -12.01
CA GLU A 177 18.99 -10.43 -12.94
C GLU A 177 19.34 -9.02 -13.39
N ILE A 178 19.26 -8.75 -14.69
CA ILE A 178 19.35 -7.41 -15.25
C ILE A 178 18.07 -7.18 -16.04
N GLY A 179 17.40 -6.04 -15.80
CA GLY A 179 16.15 -5.69 -16.45
C GLY A 179 16.15 -4.28 -16.99
N TYR A 180 15.57 -4.09 -18.17
CA TYR A 180 15.21 -2.79 -18.71
C TYR A 180 13.73 -2.75 -19.02
N GLY A 181 13.07 -1.65 -18.67
CA GLY A 181 11.66 -1.41 -18.94
C GLY A 181 11.42 -0.01 -19.48
N PHE A 182 10.42 0.12 -20.34
CA PHE A 182 9.94 1.40 -20.82
C PHE A 182 8.41 1.48 -20.76
N GLU A 183 7.88 2.68 -20.67
CA GLU A 183 6.46 3.01 -20.80
C GLU A 183 6.30 4.31 -21.57
N ALA A 184 5.22 4.38 -22.35
CA ALA A 184 4.88 5.59 -23.08
C ALA A 184 3.35 5.76 -23.15
N PRO A 185 2.79 6.89 -22.66
CA PRO A 185 1.42 7.26 -22.93
C PRO A 185 1.18 7.39 -24.45
N THR A 186 0.00 6.99 -24.91
CA THR A 186 -0.32 7.09 -26.35
C THR A 186 -0.91 8.45 -26.73
N GLU A 187 -1.23 9.27 -25.74
CA GLU A 187 -1.80 10.62 -25.90
C GLU A 187 -1.18 11.60 -24.90
N GLY A 188 -1.23 12.88 -25.23
CA GLY A 188 -0.58 13.93 -24.46
C GLY A 188 0.84 14.19 -24.92
N ASP A 189 1.58 14.93 -24.13
CA ASP A 189 2.98 15.30 -24.37
C ASP A 189 3.82 14.85 -23.17
N GLY A 190 4.92 14.13 -23.42
CA GLY A 190 5.77 13.56 -22.39
C GLY A 190 5.19 12.33 -21.69
N GLY A 191 5.66 12.08 -20.47
CA GLY A 191 5.23 10.96 -19.65
C GLY A 191 5.95 9.65 -19.92
N GLU A 192 6.89 9.63 -20.86
CA GLU A 192 7.73 8.47 -21.14
C GLU A 192 8.55 8.12 -19.92
N ARG A 193 8.63 6.82 -19.63
CA ARG A 193 9.41 6.28 -18.52
C ARG A 193 10.39 5.24 -19.01
N ASN A 194 11.60 5.33 -18.51
CA ASN A 194 12.65 4.33 -18.70
C ASN A 194 13.17 3.88 -17.34
N ARG A 195 13.47 2.60 -17.20
CA ARG A 195 13.98 2.01 -15.95
C ARG A 195 15.02 0.94 -16.25
N LEU A 196 16.11 0.96 -15.50
CA LEU A 196 17.15 -0.07 -15.50
C LEU A 196 17.27 -0.63 -14.08
N SER A 197 17.29 -1.96 -13.97
CA SER A 197 17.48 -2.65 -12.69
C SER A 197 18.51 -3.75 -12.79
N GLY A 198 19.25 -3.95 -11.70
CA GLY A 198 20.20 -5.04 -11.53
C GLY A 198 20.05 -5.68 -10.17
N TYR A 199 20.11 -6.99 -10.09
CA TYR A 199 20.12 -7.78 -8.87
C TYR A 199 21.20 -8.83 -8.96
N VAL A 200 21.96 -9.02 -7.89
CA VAL A 200 22.89 -10.14 -7.73
C VAL A 200 22.83 -10.62 -6.29
N SER A 201 22.95 -11.93 -6.10
CA SER A 201 22.83 -12.56 -4.79
C SER A 201 23.59 -13.89 -4.79
N GLY A 202 24.12 -14.28 -3.63
CA GLY A 202 24.77 -15.57 -3.45
C GLY A 202 25.68 -15.61 -2.23
N PRO A 203 26.42 -16.72 -2.03
CA PRO A 203 27.39 -16.85 -0.98
C PRO A 203 28.64 -16.03 -1.29
N LEU A 204 29.01 -15.15 -0.36
CA LEU A 204 30.29 -14.43 -0.37
C LEU A 204 31.39 -15.27 0.30
N LEU A 205 31.04 -16.01 1.34
CA LEU A 205 31.86 -17.04 1.97
C LEU A 205 30.96 -18.27 2.16
N GLU A 206 31.42 -19.39 1.65
CA GLU A 206 30.69 -20.66 1.70
C GLU A 206 30.25 -21.00 3.13
N ASN A 207 28.97 -21.33 3.32
CA ASN A 207 28.32 -21.71 4.57
C ASN A 207 28.39 -20.66 5.71
N SER A 208 28.84 -19.44 5.47
CA SER A 208 29.01 -18.47 6.55
C SER A 208 28.51 -17.06 6.24
N LEU A 209 28.69 -16.57 5.00
CA LEU A 209 28.30 -15.21 4.64
C LEU A 209 27.57 -15.18 3.30
N LEU A 210 26.31 -14.79 3.33
CA LEU A 210 25.49 -14.56 2.17
C LEU A 210 25.36 -13.05 1.89
N GLY A 211 25.22 -12.70 0.62
CA GLY A 211 25.04 -11.29 0.27
C GLY A 211 24.15 -11.09 -0.94
N SER A 212 23.48 -9.93 -0.98
CA SER A 212 22.77 -9.45 -2.18
C SER A 212 22.97 -7.96 -2.37
N LEU A 213 22.92 -7.54 -3.64
CA LEU A 213 22.97 -6.15 -4.07
C LEU A 213 21.90 -5.92 -5.14
N ILE A 214 21.15 -4.85 -4.96
CA ILE A 214 20.16 -4.37 -5.91
C ILE A 214 20.52 -2.94 -6.26
N VAL A 215 20.52 -2.63 -7.57
CA VAL A 215 20.66 -1.27 -8.09
C VAL A 215 19.53 -1.03 -9.06
N ASP A 216 18.84 0.08 -8.90
CA ASP A 216 17.67 0.43 -9.72
C ASP A 216 17.67 1.93 -10.01
N GLY A 217 17.46 2.29 -11.27
CA GLY A 217 17.36 3.68 -11.69
C GLY A 217 16.22 3.86 -12.70
N GLY A 218 15.48 4.94 -12.56
CA GLY A 218 14.36 5.25 -13.43
C GLY A 218 14.24 6.74 -13.72
N LYS A 219 13.82 7.07 -14.94
CA LYS A 219 13.49 8.43 -15.34
C LYS A 219 12.12 8.44 -15.99
N ARG A 220 11.28 9.39 -15.60
CA ARG A 220 9.97 9.69 -16.21
C ARG A 220 9.89 11.18 -16.51
N ASP A 221 9.51 11.53 -17.73
CA ASP A 221 9.23 12.90 -18.10
C ASP A 221 7.87 13.35 -17.56
N ALA A 222 7.67 14.65 -17.37
CA ALA A 222 6.36 15.18 -17.00
C ALA A 222 5.35 14.86 -18.10
N TRP A 223 4.12 14.52 -17.71
CA TRP A 223 3.06 14.23 -18.66
C TRP A 223 2.01 15.32 -18.65
N ARG A 224 1.64 15.77 -19.87
CA ARG A 224 0.65 16.81 -20.10
C ARG A 224 -0.47 16.31 -21.00
N THR A 225 -1.70 16.51 -20.57
CA THR A 225 -2.89 16.34 -21.40
C THR A 225 -3.35 17.70 -21.92
N GLU A 226 -4.21 17.72 -22.92
CA GLU A 226 -4.85 18.97 -23.39
C GLU A 226 -5.51 19.73 -22.24
N GLN A 227 -6.16 19.02 -21.33
CA GLN A 227 -6.81 19.61 -20.17
C GLN A 227 -5.81 20.18 -19.17
N SER A 228 -4.70 19.50 -18.89
CA SER A 228 -3.68 20.00 -17.98
C SER A 228 -2.97 21.23 -18.54
N VAL A 229 -2.73 21.29 -19.85
CA VAL A 229 -2.22 22.48 -20.54
C VAL A 229 -3.17 23.66 -20.37
N ASN A 230 -4.48 23.45 -20.58
CA ASN A 230 -5.50 24.48 -20.39
C ASN A 230 -5.58 25.00 -18.95
N GLN A 231 -5.20 24.18 -17.96
CA GLN A 231 -5.12 24.58 -16.55
C GLN A 231 -3.75 25.15 -16.17
N ASN A 232 -2.78 25.15 -17.09
CA ASN A 232 -1.40 25.54 -16.86
C ASN A 232 -0.73 24.71 -15.74
N THR A 233 -0.85 23.39 -15.83
CA THR A 233 -0.29 22.41 -14.89
C THR A 233 0.13 21.15 -15.64
N ASP A 234 1.00 20.34 -15.03
CA ASP A 234 1.25 18.97 -15.49
C ASP A 234 0.17 18.04 -14.93
N ALA A 235 -0.21 17.02 -15.67
CA ALA A 235 -1.09 15.95 -15.22
C ALA A 235 -0.34 14.97 -14.31
N LEU A 236 0.96 14.79 -14.58
CA LEU A 236 1.86 13.94 -13.80
C LEU A 236 3.25 14.58 -13.77
N GLU A 237 3.87 14.62 -12.60
CA GLU A 237 5.22 15.17 -12.39
C GLU A 237 6.31 14.41 -13.14
N ALA A 238 7.38 15.10 -13.55
CA ALA A 238 8.64 14.48 -13.91
C ALA A 238 9.28 13.83 -12.68
N ARG A 239 10.03 12.74 -12.89
CA ARG A 239 10.62 12.02 -11.77
C ARG A 239 11.86 11.25 -12.17
N ASP A 240 12.95 11.47 -11.43
CA ASP A 240 14.19 10.72 -11.54
C ASP A 240 14.44 9.97 -10.23
N THR A 241 14.67 8.66 -10.31
CA THR A 241 14.88 7.79 -9.13
C THR A 241 16.18 7.03 -9.26
N PHE A 242 16.86 6.83 -8.11
CA PHE A 242 18.01 5.95 -8.00
C PHE A 242 17.99 5.26 -6.63
N ASN A 243 18.05 3.93 -6.62
CA ASN A 243 17.99 3.12 -5.42
C ASN A 243 19.12 2.09 -5.40
N VAL A 244 19.74 1.92 -4.24
CA VAL A 244 20.72 0.88 -3.96
C VAL A 244 20.32 0.19 -2.66
N LEU A 245 20.18 -1.13 -2.69
CA LEU A 245 19.88 -1.95 -1.52
C LEU A 245 20.92 -3.05 -1.40
N GLY A 246 21.61 -3.11 -0.29
CA GLY A 246 22.58 -4.16 0.06
C GLY A 246 22.09 -4.94 1.27
N ASN A 247 22.27 -6.25 1.25
CA ASN A 247 21.96 -7.15 2.38
C ASN A 247 23.11 -8.13 2.56
N LEU A 248 23.56 -8.29 3.80
CA LEU A 248 24.57 -9.26 4.23
C LEU A 248 24.02 -10.10 5.38
N ILE A 249 24.06 -11.41 5.25
CA ILE A 249 23.64 -12.35 6.31
C ILE A 249 24.84 -13.18 6.74
N TRP A 250 25.29 -12.97 7.94
CA TRP A 250 26.29 -13.79 8.59
C TRP A 250 25.62 -14.93 9.36
N LEU A 251 25.83 -16.16 8.89
CA LEU A 251 25.41 -17.38 9.56
C LEU A 251 26.42 -17.71 10.65
N ILE A 252 26.09 -17.41 11.90
CA ILE A 252 26.97 -17.67 13.05
C ILE A 252 27.07 -19.18 13.27
N ASP A 253 25.93 -19.84 13.27
CA ASP A 253 25.77 -21.29 13.39
C ASP A 253 24.42 -21.71 12.75
N GLY A 254 24.03 -22.98 12.90
CA GLY A 254 22.75 -23.47 12.37
C GLY A 254 21.49 -22.90 13.01
N ARG A 255 21.62 -22.07 14.06
CA ARG A 255 20.51 -21.52 14.86
C ARG A 255 20.46 -20.00 14.86
N GLN A 256 21.56 -19.32 14.56
CA GLN A 256 21.69 -17.88 14.71
C GLN A 256 22.27 -17.22 13.46
N ASN A 257 21.75 -16.04 13.16
CA ASN A 257 22.34 -15.18 12.15
C ASN A 257 22.34 -13.71 12.59
N ILE A 258 23.24 -12.95 11.97
CA ILE A 258 23.23 -11.49 12.01
C ILE A 258 23.04 -11.00 10.58
N GLU A 259 21.99 -10.19 10.38
CA GLU A 259 21.71 -9.53 9.13
C GLU A 259 22.10 -8.04 9.24
N PHE A 260 22.88 -7.57 8.29
CA PHE A 260 23.14 -6.15 8.07
C PHE A 260 22.53 -5.75 6.72
N ASP A 261 21.72 -4.72 6.74
CA ASP A 261 21.14 -4.15 5.52
C ASP A 261 21.41 -2.65 5.43
N ALA A 262 21.65 -2.17 4.20
CA ALA A 262 21.85 -0.77 3.89
C ALA A 262 21.01 -0.41 2.66
N THR A 263 20.29 0.70 2.75
CA THR A 263 19.48 1.23 1.66
C THR A 263 19.82 2.69 1.42
N TYR A 264 19.98 3.05 0.15
CA TYR A 264 20.06 4.44 -0.28
C TYR A 264 19.07 4.67 -1.40
N ALA A 265 18.24 5.70 -1.27
CA ALA A 265 17.26 6.07 -2.27
C ALA A 265 17.33 7.56 -2.56
N LYS A 266 17.20 7.89 -3.83
CA LYS A 266 17.07 9.27 -4.32
C LYS A 266 15.82 9.36 -5.18
N ASP A 267 15.02 10.43 -4.99
CA ASP A 267 13.79 10.70 -5.71
C ASP A 267 13.64 12.20 -5.98
N ASP A 268 14.03 12.61 -7.19
CA ASP A 268 13.96 13.99 -7.66
C ASP A 268 12.67 14.16 -8.47
N ARG A 269 11.89 15.18 -8.17
CA ARG A 269 10.59 15.46 -8.81
C ARG A 269 10.48 16.91 -9.23
N ASP A 270 9.89 17.14 -10.40
CA ASP A 270 9.58 18.46 -10.95
C ASP A 270 8.18 18.45 -11.58
N VAL A 271 7.38 19.45 -11.23
CA VAL A 271 6.01 19.58 -11.74
C VAL A 271 5.66 21.04 -11.99
N LEU A 272 5.09 21.33 -13.15
CA LEU A 272 4.42 22.60 -13.39
C LEU A 272 3.08 22.58 -12.69
N TRP A 273 2.94 23.39 -11.66
CA TRP A 273 1.74 23.44 -10.82
C TRP A 273 1.13 24.84 -10.80
N ASN A 274 -0.18 24.91 -10.90
CA ASN A 274 -0.90 26.16 -10.85
C ASN A 274 -1.71 26.27 -9.56
N ASN A 275 -1.25 27.11 -8.65
CA ASN A 275 -1.95 27.39 -7.41
C ASN A 275 -2.63 28.76 -7.48
N TYR A 276 -3.96 28.78 -7.55
CA TYR A 276 -4.77 30.00 -7.61
C TYR A 276 -4.37 30.99 -8.71
N GLY A 277 -4.05 30.52 -9.90
CA GLY A 277 -3.73 31.33 -11.06
C GLY A 277 -2.27 31.69 -11.23
N THR A 278 -1.40 31.26 -10.30
CA THR A 278 0.06 31.41 -10.42
C THR A 278 0.67 30.05 -10.73
N ALA A 279 1.16 29.88 -11.95
CA ALA A 279 1.90 28.67 -12.33
C ALA A 279 3.38 28.82 -11.99
N ALA A 280 3.94 27.75 -11.41
CA ALA A 280 5.37 27.66 -11.13
C ALA A 280 5.83 26.21 -11.17
N HIS A 281 7.12 26.00 -11.45
CA HIS A 281 7.76 24.71 -11.22
C HIS A 281 7.95 24.50 -9.73
N ASN A 282 7.43 23.38 -9.24
CA ASN A 282 7.61 22.92 -7.88
C ASN A 282 8.57 21.74 -7.92
N VAL A 283 9.72 21.90 -7.28
CA VAL A 283 10.82 20.93 -7.29
C VAL A 283 10.96 20.34 -5.90
N GLN A 284 10.97 19.02 -5.82
CA GLN A 284 11.26 18.28 -4.59
C GLN A 284 12.39 17.30 -4.85
N LYS A 285 13.37 17.25 -3.95
CA LYS A 285 14.49 16.31 -4.01
C LYS A 285 14.62 15.62 -2.67
N MET A 286 14.45 14.31 -2.67
CA MET A 286 14.54 13.49 -1.47
C MET A 286 15.76 12.56 -1.58
N GLU A 287 16.56 12.52 -0.53
CA GLU A 287 17.55 11.49 -0.29
C GLU A 287 17.19 10.74 1.00
N ARG A 288 17.33 9.43 0.98
CA ARG A 288 17.00 8.55 2.10
C ARG A 288 18.10 7.53 2.30
N LEU A 289 18.64 7.47 3.52
CA LEU A 289 19.60 6.46 3.96
C LEU A 289 18.94 5.60 5.03
N GLY A 290 18.96 4.28 4.87
CA GLY A 290 18.53 3.32 5.89
C GLY A 290 19.66 2.35 6.22
N LEU A 291 19.88 2.08 7.51
CA LEU A 291 20.83 1.09 8.01
C LEU A 291 20.13 0.20 9.03
N GLY A 292 20.24 -1.11 8.87
CA GLY A 292 19.64 -2.09 9.75
C GLY A 292 20.64 -3.11 10.25
N LEU A 293 20.53 -3.49 11.51
CA LEU A 293 21.25 -4.61 12.13
C LEU A 293 20.25 -5.48 12.87
N THR A 294 20.13 -6.74 12.46
CA THR A 294 19.18 -7.69 13.03
C THR A 294 19.92 -8.94 13.48
N HIS A 295 19.76 -9.33 14.74
CA HIS A 295 20.09 -10.65 15.24
C HIS A 295 18.82 -11.49 15.26
N SER A 296 18.84 -12.68 14.69
CA SER A 296 17.80 -13.68 14.75
C SER A 296 18.35 -14.99 15.31
N GLY A 297 17.60 -15.59 16.24
CA GLY A 297 17.95 -16.88 16.85
C GLY A 297 16.75 -17.80 16.89
N ASN A 298 16.97 -19.06 16.52
CA ASN A 298 16.02 -20.16 16.67
C ASN A 298 16.54 -21.13 17.73
N TRP A 299 15.96 -21.06 18.92
CA TRP A 299 16.34 -21.83 20.07
C TRP A 299 15.40 -23.04 20.20
N ASP A 300 15.74 -23.98 21.05
CA ASP A 300 14.94 -25.22 21.18
C ASP A 300 13.46 -24.93 21.52
N ASP A 301 13.19 -23.93 22.38
CA ASP A 301 11.85 -23.64 22.90
C ASP A 301 11.28 -22.30 22.40
N PHE A 302 12.09 -21.44 21.77
CA PHE A 302 11.66 -20.12 21.34
C PHE A 302 12.51 -19.55 20.21
N ASP A 303 11.90 -18.65 19.44
CA ASP A 303 12.55 -17.78 18.47
C ASP A 303 12.79 -16.40 19.08
N SER A 304 13.93 -15.80 18.76
CA SER A 304 14.25 -14.44 19.17
C SER A 304 14.63 -13.57 17.99
N ARG A 305 14.28 -12.30 18.07
CA ARG A 305 14.74 -11.27 17.15
C ARG A 305 15.04 -10.00 17.92
N LEU A 306 16.22 -9.44 17.71
CA LEU A 306 16.61 -8.11 18.20
C LEU A 306 17.09 -7.30 17.02
N ARG A 307 16.53 -6.09 16.84
CA ARG A 307 16.79 -5.26 15.67
C ARG A 307 16.98 -3.81 16.06
N TYR A 308 18.04 -3.21 15.53
CA TYR A 308 18.24 -1.78 15.52
C TYR A 308 18.25 -1.30 14.08
N TYR A 309 17.52 -0.21 13.79
CA TYR A 309 17.60 0.45 12.49
C TYR A 309 17.58 1.97 12.62
N PHE A 310 18.34 2.58 11.74
CA PHE A 310 18.49 4.01 11.56
C PHE A 310 17.95 4.39 10.18
N GLU A 311 17.27 5.50 10.10
CA GLU A 311 16.78 6.08 8.87
C GLU A 311 16.97 7.59 8.92
N ASN A 312 17.63 8.13 7.89
CA ASN A 312 17.74 9.57 7.65
C ASN A 312 17.01 9.91 6.36
N ILE A 313 16.24 10.97 6.37
CA ILE A 313 15.50 11.50 5.22
C ILE A 313 15.83 12.98 5.11
N ASP A 314 16.44 13.35 3.99
CA ASP A 314 16.69 14.74 3.62
C ASP A 314 15.78 15.10 2.43
N LEU A 315 14.92 16.10 2.61
CA LEU A 315 14.00 16.60 1.60
C LEU A 315 14.21 18.10 1.37
N MET A 316 14.65 18.45 0.18
CA MET A 316 14.56 19.82 -0.32
C MET A 316 13.19 19.99 -1.00
N ASP A 317 12.35 20.84 -0.47
CA ASP A 317 11.04 21.17 -1.03
C ASP A 317 10.98 22.65 -1.44
N ASN A 318 11.09 22.90 -2.74
CA ASN A 318 10.89 24.23 -3.31
C ASN A 318 9.55 24.26 -4.04
N SER A 319 8.48 24.34 -3.26
CA SER A 319 7.11 24.27 -3.77
C SER A 319 6.24 25.42 -3.28
N GLN A 320 5.17 25.68 -4.02
CA GLN A 320 4.16 26.67 -3.60
C GLN A 320 3.41 26.24 -2.33
N LEU A 321 3.46 24.96 -1.95
CA LEU A 321 2.83 24.46 -0.73
C LEU A 321 3.51 25.00 0.51
N ASN A 322 4.83 25.15 0.48
CA ASN A 322 5.61 25.75 1.56
C ASN A 322 5.80 27.26 1.42
N GLY A 323 5.41 27.85 0.29
CA GLY A 323 5.62 29.26 0.02
C GLY A 323 7.07 29.63 -0.33
N GLY A 324 7.88 28.64 -0.69
CA GLY A 324 9.30 28.79 -1.08
C GLY A 324 10.11 27.53 -0.78
N ARG A 325 11.43 27.64 -0.82
CA ARG A 325 12.34 26.53 -0.53
C ARG A 325 12.37 26.24 0.97
N ALA A 326 12.12 24.99 1.32
CA ALA A 326 12.35 24.42 2.63
C ALA A 326 13.37 23.28 2.54
N ASP A 327 14.30 23.23 3.48
CA ASP A 327 15.17 22.09 3.71
C ASP A 327 14.66 21.37 4.98
N ILE A 328 14.37 20.09 4.85
CA ILE A 328 13.69 19.27 5.86
C ILE A 328 14.53 18.04 6.10
N THR A 329 14.88 17.77 7.35
CA THR A 329 15.63 16.57 7.74
C THR A 329 14.87 15.83 8.82
N GLN A 330 14.71 14.53 8.62
CA GLN A 330 14.11 13.62 9.61
C GLN A 330 15.07 12.47 9.89
N ASP A 331 15.38 12.26 11.17
CA ASP A 331 16.14 11.11 11.65
C ASP A 331 15.26 10.22 12.50
N ASN A 332 15.27 8.91 12.21
CA ASN A 332 14.57 7.90 12.98
C ASN A 332 15.56 6.87 13.52
N HIS A 333 15.56 6.64 14.83
CA HIS A 333 16.26 5.54 15.47
C HIS A 333 15.25 4.62 16.10
N THR A 334 15.29 3.33 15.77
CA THR A 334 14.37 2.34 16.33
C THR A 334 15.14 1.12 16.82
N LEU A 335 14.85 0.73 18.05
CA LEU A 335 15.27 -0.53 18.64
C LEU A 335 14.01 -1.35 18.92
N ASP A 336 13.91 -2.54 18.35
CA ASP A 336 12.83 -3.49 18.64
C ASP A 336 13.36 -4.87 18.95
N GLY A 337 12.63 -5.58 19.82
CA GLY A 337 12.93 -6.95 20.21
C GLY A 337 11.67 -7.78 20.35
N GLN A 338 11.76 -9.06 20.01
CA GLN A 338 10.67 -10.01 20.05
C GLN A 338 11.16 -11.39 20.47
N LEU A 339 10.31 -12.07 21.24
CA LEU A 339 10.43 -13.48 21.58
C LEU A 339 9.11 -14.17 21.21
N SER A 340 9.19 -15.35 20.59
CA SER A 340 8.03 -16.21 20.28
C SER A 340 8.34 -17.64 20.68
N GLY A 341 7.47 -18.29 21.46
CA GLY A 341 7.70 -19.67 21.90
C GLY A 341 6.45 -20.33 22.47
N TYR A 342 6.50 -21.65 22.55
CA TYR A 342 5.39 -22.43 23.08
C TYR A 342 5.47 -22.58 24.61
N LEU A 343 4.34 -22.33 25.26
CA LEU A 343 4.12 -22.66 26.67
C LEU A 343 2.88 -23.58 26.74
N GLY A 344 3.13 -24.89 26.75
CA GLY A 344 2.08 -25.88 26.55
C GLY A 344 1.46 -25.74 25.16
N ASP A 345 0.14 -25.56 25.08
CA ASP A 345 -0.60 -25.39 23.82
C ASP A 345 -0.69 -23.92 23.35
N HIS A 346 -0.04 -23.01 24.08
CA HIS A 346 -0.05 -21.57 23.80
C HIS A 346 1.22 -21.15 23.09
N LEU A 347 1.09 -20.53 21.91
CA LEU A 347 2.18 -19.82 21.24
C LEU A 347 2.17 -18.36 21.69
N LEU A 348 3.08 -18.04 22.60
CA LEU A 348 3.23 -16.69 23.13
C LEU A 348 4.24 -15.89 22.30
N THR A 349 3.84 -14.71 21.86
CA THR A 349 4.71 -13.75 21.18
C THR A 349 4.68 -12.44 21.95
N GLY A 350 5.82 -12.02 22.47
CA GLY A 350 5.95 -10.77 23.19
C GLY A 350 7.14 -9.97 22.74
N GLY A 351 7.06 -8.66 22.90
CA GLY A 351 8.16 -7.80 22.50
C GLY A 351 8.00 -6.35 22.92
N GLY A 352 8.99 -5.55 22.53
CA GLY A 352 9.01 -4.12 22.79
C GLY A 352 9.68 -3.35 21.68
N GLU A 353 9.38 -2.06 21.62
CA GLU A 353 9.92 -1.12 20.66
C GLU A 353 10.24 0.21 21.37
N TYR A 354 11.37 0.79 21.05
CA TYR A 354 11.70 2.17 21.41
C TYR A 354 12.12 2.94 20.17
N ARG A 355 11.51 4.11 19.95
CA ARG A 355 11.75 4.96 18.79
C ARG A 355 12.03 6.39 19.19
N LEU A 356 13.06 6.96 18.55
CA LEU A 356 13.37 8.37 18.58
C LEU A 356 13.21 8.93 17.16
N THR A 357 12.49 10.03 17.03
CA THR A 357 12.33 10.77 15.77
C THR A 357 12.74 12.21 15.99
N SER A 358 13.70 12.69 15.20
CA SER A 358 14.11 14.09 15.16
C SER A 358 13.64 14.71 13.85
N LEU A 359 13.01 15.86 13.91
CA LEU A 359 12.56 16.61 12.73
C LEU A 359 13.09 18.05 12.77
N LYS A 360 13.65 18.49 11.65
CA LYS A 360 14.03 19.89 11.38
C LYS A 360 13.35 20.35 10.10
N HIS A 361 12.82 21.56 10.11
CA HIS A 361 12.16 22.15 8.94
C HIS A 361 12.49 23.64 8.86
N SER A 362 13.33 24.02 7.91
CA SER A 362 13.94 25.37 7.86
C SER A 362 12.92 26.52 7.78
N MET A 363 11.74 26.29 7.18
CA MET A 363 10.70 27.32 7.07
C MET A 363 9.65 27.28 8.18
N ASN A 364 9.18 26.07 8.53
CA ASN A 364 8.05 25.92 9.44
C ASN A 364 8.50 25.82 10.90
N MET A 365 9.80 25.58 11.14
CA MET A 365 10.43 25.49 12.48
C MET A 365 11.74 26.30 12.51
N PRO A 366 11.70 27.63 12.28
CA PRO A 366 12.91 28.44 12.14
C PRO A 366 13.75 28.52 13.43
N ASP A 367 13.12 28.29 14.59
CA ASP A 367 13.78 28.35 15.90
C ASP A 367 14.47 27.02 16.30
N GLY A 368 14.45 26.01 15.43
CA GLY A 368 15.09 24.72 15.66
C GLY A 368 14.30 23.53 15.17
N GLY A 369 14.61 22.33 15.71
CA GLY A 369 13.89 21.10 15.44
C GLY A 369 13.07 20.64 16.64
N VAL A 370 12.44 19.47 16.51
CA VAL A 370 11.77 18.76 17.59
C VAL A 370 12.21 17.31 17.62
N ASP A 371 12.49 16.82 18.82
CA ASP A 371 12.79 15.40 19.08
C ASP A 371 11.57 14.80 19.77
N VAL A 372 11.22 13.58 19.38
CA VAL A 372 10.06 12.86 19.89
C VAL A 372 10.42 11.44 20.24
N SER A 373 10.09 11.00 21.45
CA SER A 373 10.30 9.64 21.90
C SER A 373 9.00 8.86 22.09
N GLN A 374 9.05 7.58 21.74
CA GLN A 374 7.95 6.65 21.90
C GLN A 374 8.49 5.29 22.36
N GLY A 375 7.85 4.71 23.37
CA GLY A 375 8.11 3.33 23.83
C GLY A 375 6.85 2.48 23.73
N ALA A 376 7.01 1.18 23.50
CA ALA A 376 5.87 0.26 23.44
C ALA A 376 6.23 -1.14 23.92
N LEU A 377 5.23 -1.83 24.48
CA LEU A 377 5.29 -3.25 24.82
C LEU A 377 4.05 -3.95 24.26
N PHE A 378 4.21 -5.16 23.75
CA PHE A 378 3.11 -5.97 23.27
C PHE A 378 3.22 -7.43 23.74
N LEU A 379 2.07 -8.08 23.80
CA LEU A 379 1.94 -9.51 24.07
C LEU A 379 0.79 -10.06 23.24
N GLN A 380 1.00 -11.22 22.64
CA GLN A 380 0.00 -11.99 21.90
C GLN A 380 0.07 -13.45 22.32
N ASP A 381 -1.09 -14.07 22.42
CA ASP A 381 -1.28 -15.49 22.68
C ASP A 381 -2.12 -16.12 21.57
N GLU A 382 -1.60 -17.20 20.99
CA GLU A 382 -2.27 -18.00 19.97
C GLU A 382 -2.42 -19.43 20.51
N PHE A 383 -3.65 -19.91 20.60
CA PHE A 383 -3.94 -21.26 21.11
C PHE A 383 -5.16 -21.87 20.43
N LYS A 384 -5.24 -23.21 20.48
CA LYS A 384 -6.33 -23.97 19.85
C LYS A 384 -7.21 -24.67 20.87
N LEU A 385 -8.51 -24.61 20.64
CA LEU A 385 -9.56 -25.35 21.34
C LEU A 385 -10.30 -26.25 20.33
N GLY A 386 -9.74 -27.41 20.04
CA GLY A 386 -10.18 -28.25 18.92
C GLY A 386 -9.96 -27.54 17.59
N GLU A 387 -11.03 -27.38 16.81
CA GLU A 387 -11.03 -26.71 15.50
C GLU A 387 -11.05 -25.16 15.62
N LEU A 388 -11.17 -24.62 16.81
CA LEU A 388 -11.18 -23.19 17.06
C LEU A 388 -9.77 -22.72 17.44
N ALA A 389 -9.16 -21.91 16.61
CA ALA A 389 -7.93 -21.16 16.92
C ALA A 389 -8.30 -19.76 17.42
N LEU A 390 -7.75 -19.37 18.55
CA LEU A 390 -7.93 -18.05 19.16
C LEU A 390 -6.60 -17.29 19.16
N THR A 391 -6.67 -16.01 18.80
CA THR A 391 -5.56 -15.06 18.90
C THR A 391 -6.00 -13.89 19.77
N LEU A 392 -5.37 -13.73 20.91
CA LEU A 392 -5.61 -12.65 21.85
C LEU A 392 -4.33 -11.81 21.96
N GLY A 393 -4.43 -10.52 21.82
CA GLY A 393 -3.25 -9.66 21.89
C GLY A 393 -3.57 -8.26 22.41
N GLY A 394 -2.52 -7.58 22.83
CA GLY A 394 -2.58 -6.20 23.25
C GLY A 394 -1.23 -5.53 23.19
N ARG A 395 -1.25 -4.24 22.91
CA ARG A 395 -0.06 -3.38 22.90
C ARG A 395 -0.36 -2.10 23.66
N VAL A 396 0.60 -1.66 24.43
CA VAL A 396 0.61 -0.36 25.10
C VAL A 396 1.70 0.48 24.46
N ASP A 397 1.34 1.61 23.88
CA ASP A 397 2.24 2.61 23.35
C ASP A 397 2.23 3.82 24.28
N SER A 398 3.39 4.32 24.65
CA SER A 398 3.57 5.54 25.45
C SER A 398 4.39 6.55 24.65
N HIS A 399 3.82 7.72 24.45
CA HIS A 399 4.41 8.82 23.71
C HIS A 399 4.48 10.06 24.62
N GLU A 400 5.56 10.81 24.52
CA GLU A 400 5.78 11.95 25.42
C GLU A 400 4.75 13.09 25.26
N THR A 401 4.11 13.22 24.09
CA THR A 401 3.18 14.33 23.83
C THR A 401 1.72 13.93 24.00
N TYR A 402 1.23 12.89 23.29
CA TYR A 402 -0.21 12.54 23.31
C TYR A 402 -0.54 11.44 24.34
N GLY A 403 0.42 11.02 25.14
CA GLY A 403 0.23 10.10 26.28
C GLY A 403 0.23 8.64 25.88
N THR A 404 -0.60 7.83 26.53
CA THR A 404 -0.59 6.37 26.43
C THR A 404 -1.84 5.84 25.74
N GLU A 405 -1.65 4.98 24.73
CA GLU A 405 -2.72 4.28 24.03
C GLU A 405 -2.62 2.77 24.22
N PHE A 406 -3.77 2.13 24.44
CA PHE A 406 -3.90 0.68 24.53
C PHE A 406 -4.68 0.14 23.32
N SER A 407 -4.09 -0.83 22.63
CA SER A 407 -4.60 -1.45 21.40
C SER A 407 -4.85 -2.95 21.60
N PRO A 408 -6.02 -3.35 22.13
CA PRO A 408 -6.38 -4.77 22.28
C PRO A 408 -6.87 -5.35 20.94
N ARG A 409 -6.70 -6.68 20.82
CA ARG A 409 -7.19 -7.50 19.72
C ARG A 409 -7.66 -8.85 20.22
N ALA A 410 -8.80 -9.30 19.69
CA ALA A 410 -9.28 -10.68 19.84
C ALA A 410 -9.77 -11.18 18.49
N TYR A 411 -9.29 -12.33 18.07
CA TYR A 411 -9.63 -12.94 16.79
C TYR A 411 -9.84 -14.44 16.96
N ALA A 412 -10.81 -14.99 16.23
CA ALA A 412 -11.15 -16.39 16.21
C ALA A 412 -11.16 -16.92 14.78
N THR A 413 -10.55 -18.07 14.56
CA THR A 413 -10.59 -18.81 13.30
C THR A 413 -11.11 -20.20 13.60
N TYR A 414 -12.25 -20.57 13.04
CA TYR A 414 -12.87 -21.87 13.19
C TYR A 414 -12.76 -22.66 11.89
N SER A 415 -12.09 -23.80 11.92
CA SER A 415 -11.93 -24.70 10.78
C SER A 415 -13.15 -25.60 10.67
N LEU A 416 -14.02 -25.35 9.69
CA LEU A 416 -15.15 -26.24 9.38
C LEU A 416 -14.65 -27.53 8.73
N THR A 417 -13.65 -27.41 7.89
CA THR A 417 -12.85 -28.50 7.29
C THR A 417 -11.43 -27.97 7.08
N ASP A 418 -10.50 -28.82 6.63
CA ASP A 418 -9.11 -28.40 6.31
C ASP A 418 -9.07 -27.27 5.28
N ASN A 419 -10.08 -27.20 4.40
CA ASN A 419 -10.16 -26.25 3.29
C ASN A 419 -11.17 -25.12 3.51
N TRP A 420 -11.93 -25.11 4.61
CA TRP A 420 -12.99 -24.13 4.85
C TRP A 420 -12.93 -23.57 6.26
N VAL A 421 -12.73 -22.26 6.35
CA VAL A 421 -12.68 -21.55 7.63
C VAL A 421 -13.75 -20.47 7.73
N VAL A 422 -14.23 -20.25 8.96
CA VAL A 422 -14.97 -19.04 9.36
C VAL A 422 -14.10 -18.30 10.36
N LYS A 423 -13.89 -17.01 10.12
CA LYS A 423 -13.02 -16.21 10.96
C LYS A 423 -13.59 -14.83 11.25
N GLY A 424 -13.30 -14.30 12.41
CA GLY A 424 -13.74 -12.97 12.79
C GLY A 424 -13.09 -12.47 14.05
N GLY A 425 -13.20 -11.15 14.25
CA GLY A 425 -12.56 -10.55 15.41
C GLY A 425 -12.96 -9.11 15.64
N VAL A 426 -12.46 -8.60 16.75
CA VAL A 426 -12.55 -7.20 17.15
C VAL A 426 -11.16 -6.69 17.52
N SER A 427 -10.87 -5.46 17.10
CA SER A 427 -9.61 -4.80 17.43
C SER A 427 -9.79 -3.29 17.59
N LYS A 428 -8.99 -2.70 18.48
CA LYS A 428 -8.83 -1.25 18.58
C LYS A 428 -7.49 -0.88 17.98
N ALA A 429 -7.45 0.20 17.22
CA ALA A 429 -6.23 0.79 16.71
C ALA A 429 -6.24 2.30 16.89
N PHE A 430 -5.08 2.92 16.74
CA PHE A 430 -4.94 4.36 16.82
C PHE A 430 -3.99 4.90 15.75
N LYS A 431 -4.15 6.19 15.45
CA LYS A 431 -3.23 6.97 14.64
C LYS A 431 -2.70 8.14 15.47
N ALA A 432 -1.40 8.25 15.54
CA ALA A 432 -0.75 9.36 16.23
C ALA A 432 -0.96 10.70 15.50
N PRO A 433 -1.12 11.82 16.22
CA PRO A 433 -0.92 13.13 15.63
C PRO A 433 0.50 13.24 15.06
N THR A 434 0.66 13.92 13.91
CA THR A 434 2.00 14.24 13.38
C THR A 434 2.66 15.37 14.17
N ILE A 435 3.98 15.48 14.04
CA ILE A 435 4.74 16.59 14.64
C ILE A 435 4.16 17.95 14.20
N ALA A 436 3.81 18.08 12.91
CA ALA A 436 3.16 19.28 12.40
C ALA A 436 1.79 19.56 13.04
N GLN A 437 1.08 18.52 13.50
CA GLN A 437 -0.23 18.67 14.12
C GLN A 437 -0.16 19.03 15.61
N PHE A 438 0.82 18.49 16.36
CA PHE A 438 0.88 18.75 17.81
C PHE A 438 1.91 19.81 18.23
N SER A 439 2.97 20.06 17.45
CA SER A 439 4.04 20.97 17.85
C SER A 439 3.65 22.43 17.64
N GLU A 440 3.57 23.22 18.71
CA GLU A 440 3.34 24.68 18.64
C GLU A 440 4.44 25.41 17.86
N GLY A 441 5.66 24.88 17.84
CA GLY A 441 6.80 25.40 17.09
C GLY A 441 6.69 25.17 15.57
N TYR A 442 5.76 24.31 15.12
CA TYR A 442 5.54 24.04 13.71
C TYR A 442 4.41 24.93 13.16
N ALA A 443 4.75 25.88 12.30
CA ALA A 443 3.81 26.85 11.78
C ALA A 443 3.80 26.89 10.24
N VAL A 444 2.73 26.40 9.62
CA VAL A 444 2.55 26.37 8.16
C VAL A 444 1.83 27.62 7.68
N ALA A 445 2.33 28.25 6.63
CA ALA A 445 1.63 29.36 5.97
C ALA A 445 0.29 28.91 5.43
N ALA A 446 -0.78 29.64 5.74
CA ALA A 446 -2.15 29.35 5.34
C ALA A 446 -2.85 30.61 4.82
N CYS A 447 -4.10 30.49 4.34
CA CYS A 447 -4.90 31.63 3.88
C CYS A 447 -4.18 32.51 2.86
N ARG A 448 -3.40 31.92 1.94
CA ARG A 448 -2.55 32.66 0.98
C ARG A 448 -1.52 33.59 1.67
N GLY A 449 -0.88 33.10 2.71
CA GLY A 449 0.14 33.83 3.48
C GLY A 449 -0.39 34.84 4.51
N ARG A 450 -1.73 34.95 4.67
CA ARG A 450 -2.33 35.90 5.62
C ARG A 450 -2.52 35.32 7.02
N CYS A 451 -2.46 34.01 7.19
CA CYS A 451 -2.54 33.32 8.47
C CYS A 451 -1.55 32.15 8.53
N LYS A 452 -1.42 31.56 9.69
CA LYS A 452 -0.61 30.36 9.93
C LYS A 452 -1.46 29.27 10.55
N THR A 453 -1.25 28.02 10.12
CA THR A 453 -1.73 26.83 10.84
C THR A 453 -0.64 26.41 11.79
N VAL A 454 -0.96 26.32 13.07
CA VAL A 454 -0.02 26.00 14.17
C VAL A 454 -0.47 24.72 14.85
N GLY A 455 0.48 23.90 15.27
CA GLY A 455 0.18 22.67 16.00
C GLY A 455 -0.55 22.92 17.31
N ASN A 456 -1.24 21.89 17.79
CA ASN A 456 -2.00 21.88 19.04
C ASN A 456 -1.49 20.74 19.93
N PRO A 457 -0.82 21.04 21.07
CA PRO A 457 -0.29 20.00 21.96
C PRO A 457 -1.38 19.25 22.72
N ASP A 458 -2.62 19.74 22.76
CA ASP A 458 -3.75 19.09 23.44
C ASP A 458 -4.43 18.01 22.58
N LEU A 459 -3.90 17.72 21.38
CA LEU A 459 -4.45 16.70 20.52
C LEU A 459 -4.33 15.30 21.13
N LYS A 460 -5.41 14.54 20.94
CA LYS A 460 -5.46 13.10 21.23
C LYS A 460 -5.22 12.30 19.97
N ALA A 461 -4.80 11.06 20.14
CA ALA A 461 -4.74 10.10 19.04
C ALA A 461 -6.12 9.88 18.42
N GLU A 462 -6.18 9.75 17.10
CA GLU A 462 -7.38 9.27 16.41
C GLU A 462 -7.53 7.78 16.71
N THR A 463 -8.72 7.29 17.04
CA THR A 463 -8.95 5.89 17.41
C THR A 463 -9.99 5.24 16.54
N ALA A 464 -9.83 3.93 16.30
CA ALA A 464 -10.82 3.13 15.59
C ALA A 464 -11.10 1.82 16.31
N VAL A 465 -12.38 1.42 16.34
CA VAL A 465 -12.78 0.07 16.71
C VAL A 465 -13.33 -0.63 15.47
N SER A 466 -12.77 -1.78 15.18
CA SER A 466 -13.09 -2.57 14.00
C SER A 466 -13.68 -3.92 14.39
N TYR A 467 -14.69 -4.32 13.63
CA TYR A 467 -15.33 -5.63 13.68
C TYR A 467 -15.22 -6.27 12.31
N GLU A 468 -14.85 -7.54 12.29
CA GLU A 468 -14.73 -8.32 11.06
C GLU A 468 -15.34 -9.70 11.24
N LEU A 469 -16.03 -10.19 10.20
CA LEU A 469 -16.53 -11.55 10.08
C LEU A 469 -16.40 -12.00 8.63
N GLY A 470 -15.76 -13.12 8.42
CA GLY A 470 -15.53 -13.66 7.08
C GLY A 470 -15.56 -15.17 7.03
N THR A 471 -15.62 -15.69 5.83
CA THR A 471 -15.43 -17.11 5.53
C THR A 471 -14.54 -17.22 4.29
N ALA A 472 -13.69 -18.23 4.28
CA ALA A 472 -12.83 -18.53 3.15
C ALA A 472 -12.79 -20.05 2.93
N TYR A 473 -12.87 -20.42 1.67
CA TYR A 473 -12.73 -21.78 1.19
C TYR A 473 -11.58 -21.84 0.18
N GLU A 474 -10.72 -22.83 0.30
CA GLU A 474 -9.61 -23.04 -0.61
C GLU A 474 -9.46 -24.53 -0.92
N ALA A 475 -9.57 -24.88 -2.18
CA ALA A 475 -9.32 -26.22 -2.73
C ALA A 475 -8.23 -26.11 -3.78
N GLU A 476 -7.77 -27.25 -4.29
CA GLU A 476 -6.66 -27.34 -5.23
C GLU A 476 -6.78 -26.40 -6.46
N ARG A 477 -8.01 -26.30 -7.03
CA ARG A 477 -8.26 -25.52 -8.27
C ARG A 477 -9.27 -24.39 -8.10
N PHE A 478 -9.70 -24.10 -6.89
CA PHE A 478 -10.72 -23.09 -6.63
C PHE A 478 -10.57 -22.53 -5.21
N GLY A 479 -10.67 -21.24 -5.09
CA GLY A 479 -10.79 -20.57 -3.79
C GLY A 479 -11.77 -19.42 -3.84
N ALA A 480 -12.47 -19.20 -2.74
CA ALA A 480 -13.41 -18.10 -2.58
C ALA A 480 -13.42 -17.58 -1.15
N GLY A 481 -13.62 -16.28 -1.01
CA GLY A 481 -13.72 -15.65 0.30
C GLY A 481 -14.73 -14.50 0.30
N VAL A 482 -15.37 -14.31 1.46
CA VAL A 482 -16.25 -13.17 1.73
C VAL A 482 -15.91 -12.62 3.10
N THR A 483 -15.75 -11.31 3.22
CA THR A 483 -15.50 -10.62 4.49
C THR A 483 -16.46 -9.45 4.65
N LEU A 484 -17.13 -9.37 5.78
CA LEU A 484 -17.91 -8.24 6.24
C LEU A 484 -17.07 -7.46 7.24
N PHE A 485 -17.04 -6.13 7.13
CA PHE A 485 -16.29 -5.29 8.06
C PHE A 485 -17.06 -4.03 8.46
N ASN A 486 -16.77 -3.53 9.66
CA ASN A 486 -17.22 -2.23 10.15
C ASN A 486 -16.12 -1.58 10.98
N ASN A 487 -15.77 -0.35 10.63
CA ASN A 487 -14.78 0.47 11.34
C ASN A 487 -15.46 1.75 11.83
N ASP A 488 -15.49 1.95 13.14
CA ASP A 488 -15.96 3.18 13.78
C ASP A 488 -14.74 4.01 14.22
N ILE A 489 -14.50 5.15 13.56
CA ILE A 489 -13.38 6.05 13.81
C ILE A 489 -13.88 7.22 14.65
N LYS A 490 -13.07 7.66 15.63
CA LYS A 490 -13.34 8.78 16.52
C LYS A 490 -12.13 9.69 16.62
N ASP A 491 -12.39 10.92 17.05
CA ASP A 491 -11.37 11.92 17.36
C ASP A 491 -10.48 12.25 16.17
N MET A 492 -11.06 12.24 14.94
CA MET A 492 -10.32 12.57 13.72
C MET A 492 -9.79 14.00 13.78
N ILE A 493 -8.51 14.15 13.43
CA ILE A 493 -7.83 15.45 13.48
C ILE A 493 -8.09 16.21 12.18
N GLN A 494 -8.54 17.45 12.32
CA GLN A 494 -8.77 18.38 11.22
C GLN A 494 -8.30 19.79 11.57
N VAL A 495 -7.98 20.58 10.54
CA VAL A 495 -7.73 22.00 10.71
C VAL A 495 -9.07 22.68 10.99
N GLN A 496 -9.19 23.28 12.15
CA GLN A 496 -10.37 23.98 12.65
C GLN A 496 -9.96 25.33 13.26
N THR A 497 -10.92 26.01 13.82
CA THR A 497 -10.80 27.20 14.65
C THR A 497 -10.02 28.34 14.00
N TRP A 498 -10.77 29.22 13.41
CA TRP A 498 -10.28 30.50 12.94
C TRP A 498 -10.32 31.51 14.08
N ASP A 499 -9.17 31.82 14.67
CA ASP A 499 -9.05 33.06 15.48
C ASP A 499 -8.79 34.23 14.53
N ARG A 500 -9.87 35.01 14.28
CA ARG A 500 -9.79 36.18 13.37
C ARG A 500 -8.88 37.29 13.92
N VAL A 501 -8.66 37.33 15.23
CA VAL A 501 -7.80 38.33 15.88
C VAL A 501 -6.33 37.91 15.75
N ALA A 502 -6.02 36.64 16.01
CA ALA A 502 -4.65 36.10 15.95
C ALA A 502 -4.21 35.68 14.57
N THR A 503 -5.11 35.66 13.56
CA THR A 503 -4.82 35.12 12.21
C THR A 503 -4.23 33.71 12.23
N ARG A 504 -4.69 32.87 13.20
CA ARG A 504 -4.22 31.51 13.44
C ARG A 504 -5.32 30.49 13.16
N LEU A 505 -4.94 29.41 12.50
CA LEU A 505 -5.67 28.15 12.44
C LEU A 505 -4.95 27.16 13.34
N THR A 506 -5.65 26.17 13.85
CA THR A 506 -5.08 25.07 14.62
C THR A 506 -5.75 23.75 14.27
N TYR A 507 -5.25 22.66 14.84
CA TYR A 507 -5.81 21.33 14.67
C TYR A 507 -6.69 20.97 15.88
N GLU A 508 -7.79 20.27 15.65
CA GLU A 508 -8.71 19.80 16.68
C GLU A 508 -9.20 18.38 16.39
N ASN A 509 -9.53 17.62 17.43
CA ASN A 509 -10.20 16.34 17.33
C ASN A 509 -11.71 16.55 17.23
N VAL A 510 -12.29 16.52 16.03
CA VAL A 510 -13.68 16.98 15.83
C VAL A 510 -14.62 15.96 15.22
N ASN A 511 -14.14 15.01 14.39
CA ASN A 511 -15.02 14.21 13.56
C ASN A 511 -15.06 12.74 13.94
N LYS A 512 -16.20 12.12 13.58
CA LYS A 512 -16.42 10.67 13.67
C LYS A 512 -16.77 10.16 12.29
N ALA A 513 -16.16 9.04 11.90
CA ALA A 513 -16.49 8.37 10.66
C ALA A 513 -16.90 6.92 10.91
N ARG A 514 -17.74 6.41 10.03
CA ARG A 514 -18.05 4.98 9.95
C ARG A 514 -17.77 4.49 8.54
N ILE A 515 -17.04 3.39 8.46
CA ILE A 515 -16.71 2.73 7.20
C ILE A 515 -17.07 1.26 7.34
N ARG A 516 -18.02 0.80 6.53
CA ARG A 516 -18.48 -0.59 6.53
C ARG A 516 -18.55 -1.11 5.11
N GLY A 517 -18.44 -2.41 4.95
CA GLY A 517 -18.48 -2.96 3.61
C GLY A 517 -18.40 -4.47 3.54
N ILE A 518 -18.33 -4.93 2.30
CA ILE A 518 -18.22 -6.33 1.91
C ILE A 518 -17.06 -6.45 0.94
N GLU A 519 -16.17 -7.39 1.19
CA GLU A 519 -15.10 -7.81 0.29
C GLU A 519 -15.38 -9.23 -0.15
N THR A 520 -15.29 -9.49 -1.45
CA THR A 520 -15.39 -10.84 -2.01
C THR A 520 -14.17 -11.11 -2.86
N SER A 521 -13.70 -12.33 -2.89
CA SER A 521 -12.64 -12.78 -3.77
C SER A 521 -12.93 -14.19 -4.27
N VAL A 522 -12.51 -14.47 -5.50
CA VAL A 522 -12.57 -15.81 -6.09
C VAL A 522 -11.35 -15.99 -7.00
N TRP A 523 -10.82 -17.19 -7.00
CA TRP A 523 -9.85 -17.64 -7.99
C TRP A 523 -10.22 -19.05 -8.44
N ILE A 524 -10.01 -19.35 -9.72
CA ILE A 524 -10.32 -20.64 -10.34
C ILE A 524 -9.26 -20.97 -11.37
N ASP A 525 -8.64 -22.13 -11.27
CA ASP A 525 -7.85 -22.72 -12.33
C ASP A 525 -8.80 -23.45 -13.30
N LEU A 526 -9.26 -22.73 -14.33
CA LEU A 526 -10.20 -23.25 -15.33
C LEU A 526 -9.60 -24.43 -16.09
N THR A 527 -8.30 -24.33 -16.37
CA THR A 527 -7.46 -25.42 -16.88
C THR A 527 -6.10 -25.34 -16.16
N GLU A 528 -5.19 -26.26 -16.43
CA GLU A 528 -3.80 -26.18 -15.91
C GLU A 528 -3.06 -24.93 -16.38
N SER A 529 -3.46 -24.37 -17.52
CA SER A 529 -2.81 -23.21 -18.13
C SER A 529 -3.64 -21.93 -18.07
N LEU A 530 -4.93 -21.98 -17.67
CA LEU A 530 -5.83 -20.83 -17.65
C LEU A 530 -6.38 -20.61 -16.25
N ASN A 531 -6.00 -19.51 -15.64
CA ASN A 531 -6.48 -19.06 -14.33
C ASN A 531 -7.41 -17.86 -14.50
N TRP A 532 -8.47 -17.81 -13.68
CA TRP A 532 -9.35 -16.67 -13.53
C TRP A 532 -9.37 -16.21 -12.09
N THR A 533 -9.17 -14.91 -11.88
CA THR A 533 -9.32 -14.25 -10.57
C THR A 533 -10.34 -13.12 -10.65
N ALA A 534 -11.12 -12.93 -9.59
CA ALA A 534 -12.00 -11.79 -9.48
C ALA A 534 -12.16 -11.36 -8.02
N ASN A 535 -12.37 -10.07 -7.81
CA ASN A 535 -12.79 -9.55 -6.52
C ASN A 535 -13.78 -8.39 -6.69
N TRP A 536 -14.61 -8.23 -5.70
CA TRP A 536 -15.57 -7.14 -5.62
C TRP A 536 -15.60 -6.59 -4.21
N THR A 537 -15.48 -5.29 -4.09
CA THR A 537 -15.54 -4.56 -2.82
C THR A 537 -16.66 -3.54 -2.87
N ILE A 538 -17.51 -3.55 -1.86
CA ILE A 538 -18.55 -2.55 -1.62
C ILE A 538 -18.16 -1.80 -0.35
N VAL A 539 -18.11 -0.46 -0.42
CA VAL A 539 -17.78 0.39 0.72
C VAL A 539 -18.86 1.44 0.92
N ASP A 540 -19.36 1.53 2.14
CA ASP A 540 -20.19 2.62 2.62
C ASP A 540 -19.41 3.37 3.71
N ALA A 541 -18.91 4.55 3.35
CA ALA A 541 -18.05 5.39 4.19
C ALA A 541 -18.69 6.75 4.38
N GLU A 542 -19.00 7.11 5.61
CA GLU A 542 -19.69 8.36 5.95
C GLU A 542 -19.04 9.08 7.13
N ASP A 543 -19.03 10.39 7.09
CA ASP A 543 -18.87 11.25 8.24
C ASP A 543 -20.15 11.21 9.06
N ARG A 544 -20.06 10.86 10.34
CA ARG A 544 -21.24 10.63 11.18
C ARG A 544 -21.91 11.92 11.66
N ASP A 545 -21.20 13.01 11.66
CA ASP A 545 -21.70 14.30 12.10
C ASP A 545 -22.42 15.01 10.94
N THR A 546 -21.81 15.04 9.75
CA THR A 546 -22.38 15.70 8.56
C THR A 546 -23.27 14.80 7.71
N LYS A 547 -23.20 13.47 7.89
CA LYS A 547 -23.85 12.46 7.05
C LYS A 547 -23.38 12.43 5.59
N MET A 548 -22.32 13.13 5.29
CA MET A 548 -21.72 13.13 3.96
C MET A 548 -20.83 11.90 3.76
N ARG A 549 -20.75 11.43 2.54
CA ARG A 549 -19.81 10.36 2.20
C ARG A 549 -18.38 10.89 2.22
N LEU A 550 -17.47 10.04 2.68
CA LEU A 550 -16.05 10.36 2.66
C LEU A 550 -15.56 10.50 1.22
N LYS A 551 -14.70 11.49 1.01
CA LYS A 551 -14.10 11.79 -0.31
C LYS A 551 -13.15 10.70 -0.77
N GLN A 552 -13.02 10.58 -2.12
CA GLN A 552 -12.10 9.66 -2.78
C GLN A 552 -12.26 8.21 -2.30
N THR A 553 -13.52 7.82 -2.03
CA THR A 553 -13.90 6.48 -1.61
C THR A 553 -14.98 5.95 -2.55
N PRO A 554 -14.61 5.17 -3.59
CA PRO A 554 -15.57 4.57 -4.51
C PRO A 554 -16.53 3.64 -3.76
N LYS A 555 -17.83 3.70 -4.12
CA LYS A 555 -18.82 2.80 -3.51
C LYS A 555 -18.59 1.34 -3.87
N ASN A 556 -18.16 1.09 -5.10
CA ASN A 556 -17.92 -0.25 -5.62
C ASN A 556 -16.61 -0.26 -6.38
N THR A 557 -15.82 -1.32 -6.20
CA THR A 557 -14.68 -1.64 -7.05
C THR A 557 -14.76 -3.11 -7.45
N VAL A 558 -14.53 -3.40 -8.73
CA VAL A 558 -14.49 -4.76 -9.26
C VAL A 558 -13.19 -4.92 -10.02
N ASN A 559 -12.46 -5.97 -9.74
CA ASN A 559 -11.29 -6.37 -10.50
C ASN A 559 -11.50 -7.81 -10.96
N THR A 560 -11.17 -8.10 -12.22
CA THR A 560 -11.16 -9.47 -12.73
C THR A 560 -10.03 -9.63 -13.75
N GLN A 561 -9.39 -10.79 -13.73
CA GLN A 561 -8.26 -11.08 -14.60
C GLN A 561 -8.32 -12.53 -15.07
N PHE A 562 -8.09 -12.73 -16.36
CA PHE A 562 -7.74 -14.01 -16.95
C PHE A 562 -6.25 -14.03 -17.23
N SER A 563 -5.57 -15.06 -16.77
CA SER A 563 -4.14 -15.30 -16.98
C SER A 563 -3.98 -16.64 -17.68
N TRP A 564 -3.32 -16.64 -18.83
CA TRP A 564 -3.17 -17.83 -19.68
C TRP A 564 -1.70 -18.09 -20.00
N GLN A 565 -1.22 -19.26 -19.58
CA GLN A 565 0.05 -19.83 -20.01
C GLN A 565 -0.19 -20.59 -21.32
N ALA A 566 -0.16 -19.88 -22.46
CA ALA A 566 -0.55 -20.43 -23.75
C ALA A 566 0.48 -21.46 -24.29
N LEU A 567 1.77 -21.27 -23.97
CA LEU A 567 2.88 -22.16 -24.24
C LEU A 567 3.85 -22.12 -23.05
N ASP A 568 4.75 -23.08 -22.95
CA ASP A 568 5.75 -23.12 -21.87
C ASP A 568 6.57 -21.81 -21.77
N ASN A 569 6.78 -21.15 -22.91
CA ASN A 569 7.54 -19.92 -23.03
C ASN A 569 6.71 -18.68 -23.39
N PHE A 570 5.37 -18.76 -23.34
CA PHE A 570 4.50 -17.62 -23.66
C PHE A 570 3.29 -17.57 -22.73
N SER A 571 3.18 -16.48 -22.00
CA SER A 571 2.03 -16.17 -21.14
C SER A 571 1.41 -14.84 -21.51
N THR A 572 0.10 -14.70 -21.26
CA THR A 572 -0.66 -13.48 -21.50
C THR A 572 -1.72 -13.29 -20.42
N TYR A 573 -2.16 -12.04 -20.21
CA TYR A 573 -3.30 -11.75 -19.35
C TYR A 573 -4.19 -10.66 -19.94
N VAL A 574 -5.45 -10.69 -19.55
CA VAL A 574 -6.41 -9.62 -19.74
C VAL A 574 -7.03 -9.31 -18.38
N ALA A 575 -6.97 -8.06 -17.97
CA ALA A 575 -7.51 -7.60 -16.70
C ALA A 575 -8.50 -6.46 -16.93
N TYR A 576 -9.63 -6.53 -16.23
CA TYR A 576 -10.66 -5.50 -16.22
C TYR A 576 -10.81 -4.94 -14.80
N GLN A 577 -10.90 -3.63 -14.69
CA GLN A 577 -11.16 -2.93 -13.45
C GLN A 577 -12.32 -1.97 -13.62
N TYR A 578 -13.29 -2.02 -12.70
CA TYR A 578 -14.33 -1.01 -12.53
C TYR A 578 -14.12 -0.26 -11.23
N THR A 579 -14.07 1.07 -11.31
CA THR A 579 -14.09 1.97 -10.16
C THR A 579 -15.39 2.74 -10.16
N GLY A 580 -16.18 2.60 -9.11
CA GLY A 580 -17.51 3.22 -8.98
C GLY A 580 -17.45 4.73 -8.77
N ASN A 581 -18.62 5.33 -8.70
CA ASN A 581 -18.76 6.76 -8.41
C ASN A 581 -18.21 7.10 -7.01
N GLN A 582 -17.67 8.29 -6.87
CA GLN A 582 -17.12 8.82 -5.62
C GLN A 582 -17.22 10.35 -5.57
N TYR A 583 -16.93 10.92 -4.43
CA TYR A 583 -16.80 12.37 -4.26
C TYR A 583 -15.31 12.74 -4.22
N LEU A 584 -14.90 13.80 -4.92
CA LEU A 584 -13.51 14.26 -4.90
C LEU A 584 -13.23 15.16 -3.69
N PHE A 585 -14.21 15.93 -3.28
CA PHE A 585 -14.15 16.87 -2.15
C PHE A 585 -15.35 16.68 -1.22
N ASP A 586 -15.31 17.29 -0.05
CA ASP A 586 -16.38 17.26 0.94
C ASP A 586 -17.59 18.13 0.53
N LYS A 587 -18.04 18.00 -0.72
CA LYS A 587 -19.21 18.70 -1.30
C LYS A 587 -19.95 17.77 -2.26
N GLU A 588 -21.27 17.76 -2.20
CA GLU A 588 -22.12 16.93 -3.07
C GLU A 588 -21.89 17.17 -4.58
N VAL A 589 -21.61 18.42 -4.96
CA VAL A 589 -21.33 18.80 -6.36
C VAL A 589 -20.03 18.20 -6.92
N SER A 590 -19.20 17.58 -6.07
CA SER A 590 -17.92 16.97 -6.46
C SER A 590 -18.04 15.48 -6.80
N LYS A 591 -19.25 14.95 -7.00
CA LYS A 591 -19.49 13.55 -7.36
C LYS A 591 -19.02 13.29 -8.79
N THR A 592 -18.16 12.27 -8.96
CA THR A 592 -17.71 11.79 -10.28
C THR A 592 -18.44 10.51 -10.66
N SER A 593 -18.61 10.27 -11.97
CA SER A 593 -19.08 9.00 -12.51
C SER A 593 -18.05 7.87 -12.24
N GLY A 594 -18.54 6.62 -12.28
CA GLY A 594 -17.65 5.45 -12.32
C GLY A 594 -17.01 5.28 -13.68
N PHE A 595 -15.90 4.57 -13.74
CA PHE A 595 -15.15 4.30 -14.96
C PHE A 595 -14.59 2.88 -14.99
N ASN A 596 -14.17 2.45 -16.19
CA ASN A 596 -13.62 1.12 -16.43
C ASN A 596 -12.26 1.22 -17.11
N THR A 597 -11.35 0.32 -16.77
CA THR A 597 -10.09 0.16 -17.50
C THR A 597 -9.88 -1.31 -17.86
N VAL A 598 -9.22 -1.53 -19.00
CA VAL A 598 -8.82 -2.85 -19.47
C VAL A 598 -7.31 -2.82 -19.68
N ASP A 599 -6.61 -3.77 -19.09
CA ASP A 599 -5.18 -3.97 -19.28
C ASP A 599 -4.96 -5.30 -20.02
N ILE A 600 -4.00 -5.34 -20.94
CA ILE A 600 -3.55 -6.55 -21.62
C ILE A 600 -2.02 -6.59 -21.61
N GLY A 601 -1.46 -7.77 -21.38
CA GLY A 601 -0.02 -7.95 -21.43
C GLY A 601 0.37 -9.36 -21.78
N ALA A 602 1.60 -9.50 -22.28
CA ALA A 602 2.21 -10.77 -22.61
C ALA A 602 3.68 -10.80 -22.19
N THR A 603 4.15 -11.99 -21.83
CA THR A 603 5.56 -12.30 -21.58
C THR A 603 5.96 -13.45 -22.48
N TYR A 604 7.07 -13.28 -23.19
CA TYR A 604 7.65 -14.28 -24.07
C TYR A 604 9.11 -14.56 -23.68
N THR A 605 9.45 -15.82 -23.49
CA THR A 605 10.80 -16.29 -23.15
C THR A 605 11.42 -16.97 -24.36
N PRO A 606 12.02 -16.21 -25.32
CA PRO A 606 12.55 -16.77 -26.59
C PRO A 606 13.67 -17.77 -26.42
N VAL A 607 14.48 -17.56 -25.40
CA VAL A 607 15.58 -18.46 -25.00
C VAL A 607 15.61 -18.51 -23.47
N LYS A 608 16.18 -19.58 -22.94
CA LYS A 608 16.31 -19.73 -21.48
C LYS A 608 16.91 -18.47 -20.87
N ASN A 609 16.31 -18.00 -19.78
CA ASN A 609 16.77 -16.85 -18.98
C ASN A 609 16.51 -15.45 -19.60
N VAL A 610 15.91 -15.33 -20.77
CA VAL A 610 15.56 -14.02 -21.37
C VAL A 610 14.04 -13.87 -21.42
N ASP A 611 13.50 -12.88 -20.73
CA ASP A 611 12.07 -12.55 -20.74
C ASP A 611 11.84 -11.24 -21.49
N LEU A 612 10.95 -11.28 -22.47
CA LEU A 612 10.44 -10.11 -23.19
C LEU A 612 9.01 -9.84 -22.74
N LYS A 613 8.72 -8.62 -22.34
CA LYS A 613 7.39 -8.18 -21.90
C LYS A 613 6.84 -7.11 -22.83
N LEU A 614 5.56 -7.18 -23.15
CA LEU A 614 4.85 -6.16 -23.91
C LEU A 614 3.39 -6.09 -23.46
N GLY A 615 2.83 -4.88 -23.41
CA GLY A 615 1.42 -4.75 -23.12
C GLY A 615 0.91 -3.31 -23.20
N VAL A 616 -0.36 -3.17 -22.87
CA VAL A 616 -1.08 -1.90 -22.85
C VAL A 616 -1.92 -1.84 -21.58
N THR A 617 -1.75 -0.79 -20.79
CA THR A 617 -2.65 -0.46 -19.69
C THR A 617 -3.68 0.55 -20.15
N ASN A 618 -4.88 0.48 -19.56
CA ASN A 618 -6.03 1.31 -19.96
C ASN A 618 -6.26 1.28 -21.48
N LEU A 619 -6.38 0.07 -22.05
CA LEU A 619 -6.54 -0.17 -23.49
C LEU A 619 -7.67 0.65 -24.12
N THR A 620 -8.76 0.85 -23.39
CA THR A 620 -9.93 1.63 -23.81
C THR A 620 -9.70 3.12 -23.81
N ASN A 621 -8.55 3.59 -23.29
CA ASN A 621 -8.20 5.00 -23.13
C ASN A 621 -9.27 5.78 -22.35
N GLU A 622 -9.75 5.17 -21.29
CA GLU A 622 -10.75 5.80 -20.42
C GLU A 622 -10.21 7.09 -19.83
N LYS A 623 -10.99 8.15 -19.95
CA LYS A 623 -10.69 9.47 -19.41
C LYS A 623 -11.70 9.80 -18.33
N ARG A 624 -11.23 10.41 -17.26
CA ARG A 624 -12.12 10.79 -16.18
C ARG A 624 -12.77 12.13 -16.46
N ASP A 625 -14.08 12.23 -16.15
CA ASP A 625 -14.79 13.50 -16.19
C ASP A 625 -14.31 14.40 -15.05
N TYR A 626 -13.80 15.56 -15.37
CA TYR A 626 -13.32 16.56 -14.41
C TYR A 626 -14.41 17.60 -14.12
N ILE A 627 -14.48 18.01 -12.86
CA ILE A 627 -15.25 19.16 -12.46
C ILE A 627 -14.36 20.39 -12.64
N ALA A 628 -14.71 21.27 -13.54
CA ALA A 628 -13.89 22.33 -14.12
C ALA A 628 -13.38 23.45 -13.18
N THR A 629 -13.36 23.27 -11.86
CA THR A 629 -13.10 24.38 -10.93
C THR A 629 -11.97 24.15 -9.93
N SER A 630 -11.23 23.05 -10.00
CA SER A 630 -10.23 22.73 -8.99
C SER A 630 -9.11 21.85 -9.56
N ASN A 631 -8.03 21.81 -8.85
CA ASN A 631 -6.83 20.99 -9.03
C ASN A 631 -7.16 19.48 -9.05
N ASP A 632 -7.89 19.03 -10.05
CA ASP A 632 -8.31 17.65 -10.17
C ASP A 632 -7.16 16.80 -10.71
N TYR A 633 -7.07 15.56 -10.25
CA TYR A 633 -6.08 14.65 -10.77
C TYR A 633 -6.52 14.07 -12.12
N PHE A 634 -5.56 13.69 -12.92
CA PHE A 634 -5.77 13.07 -14.20
C PHE A 634 -5.60 11.55 -14.10
N LEU A 635 -6.52 10.81 -14.72
CA LEU A 635 -6.32 9.38 -14.90
C LEU A 635 -5.28 9.18 -16.00
N SER A 636 -4.25 8.38 -15.76
CA SER A 636 -3.30 8.00 -16.79
C SER A 636 -4.05 7.37 -17.96
N GLY A 637 -3.89 7.96 -19.16
CA GLY A 637 -4.49 7.46 -20.39
C GLY A 637 -3.92 6.10 -20.79
N ARG A 638 -4.29 5.63 -21.97
CA ARG A 638 -3.72 4.41 -22.54
C ARG A 638 -2.20 4.52 -22.61
N THR A 639 -1.51 3.55 -22.02
CA THR A 639 -0.05 3.52 -21.94
C THR A 639 0.46 2.19 -22.47
N VAL A 640 1.39 2.25 -23.43
CA VAL A 640 2.12 1.07 -23.92
C VAL A 640 3.34 0.86 -23.02
N TYR A 641 3.62 -0.38 -22.67
CA TYR A 641 4.83 -0.73 -21.92
C TYR A 641 5.55 -1.92 -22.57
N GLY A 642 6.84 -1.98 -22.33
CA GLY A 642 7.66 -3.10 -22.73
C GLY A 642 8.88 -3.27 -21.84
N GLY A 643 9.52 -4.43 -21.93
CA GLY A 643 10.71 -4.70 -21.14
C GLY A 643 11.46 -5.93 -21.62
N ILE A 644 12.71 -6.00 -21.20
CA ILE A 644 13.59 -7.15 -21.37
C ILE A 644 14.26 -7.45 -20.03
N GLY A 645 14.27 -8.72 -19.64
CA GLY A 645 14.97 -9.23 -18.47
C GLY A 645 15.91 -10.36 -18.85
N TYR A 646 17.07 -10.41 -18.19
CA TYR A 646 18.02 -11.51 -18.29
C TYR A 646 18.35 -12.01 -16.89
N LYS A 647 18.15 -13.33 -16.68
CA LYS A 647 18.43 -14.04 -15.41
C LYS A 647 19.64 -14.95 -15.60
N PHE A 648 20.51 -15.08 -14.58
CA PHE A 648 21.72 -15.93 -14.65
C PHE A 648 22.07 -16.54 -13.30
#